data_4a8a5df94e9db576c62ed1513d99252e
#
_entry.id   4a8a5df94e9db576c62ed1513d99252e
#
_cell.length_a   1.000
_cell.length_b   1.000
_cell.length_c   1.000
_cell.angle_alpha   90.00
_cell.angle_beta   90.00
_cell.angle_gamma   90.00
#
_symmetry.space_group_name_H-M   'P 1'
#
loop_
_entity.id
_entity.type
_entity.pdbx_description
1 polymer ?
#
loop_
_entity_poly.entity_id
_entity_poly.type
_entity_poly.pdbx_seq_one_letter_code
_entity_poly.pdbx_strand_id
1 'polypeptide(L)'
;MGDFPLMTNGGTFVINGAERVIVSQIVRSPGVYFGDEVDKTDQHIYSATVIPYRGAWLEYETDYNNVFWVRIDKNRKLPITCLIRALGVATDGQITGMFGEDPLIKATMDKDPCKTREESLLEIYRRLRPGEPPTVESSESYLDALFFDARRYDVSKVGRYKFNKKLDIWSRLSGQVLAEPVTDPMTGEIIAMNGETVTREKAHEISRRGVSRAVIEVNDRKVVVFSNGMVDMAQFVDFDPAQYGIKEKVCFNVLREMLETVPADGWEEAIEARRDELIPKHITKDDILASINYLCCMVQGAGTKDDIDHLGNRRLRCVGELLQNQFRVGFTRLERVIRERMTIQDLDVVTPQSLINIRPVTAVIKEFFGSSPLSQFMDQNNPLAELTHKRRLSALGPGGLSRERASFDVRDIHYTHYGRMCPIETPEGPNIGLINYLATYAKINEYGFIEAPYRKVDKATGKVTDIVEYMTADVEDDYYVAQAAEPLDEEGRFANPRVICRHRDEIISVERELIDYVDVSPNMMTSIATAFIPFLENDDANRALMGANMQRQAVPLMVTEAPIVATGIEHKCAVDSEVCITAKGPGVITRVSATNISVSYDDGNTADYTLTKFARSNQGTCINQRPIVTVGERVEAGQVIADGPACSQGEIALGKNVLIGFM
;
A
#
# COMPACT_ATOMS: atom_id res chain seq x y z
N MET A 1 -31.95 9.06 7.31
CA MET A 1 -30.91 8.03 7.17
C MET A 1 -30.68 7.43 8.55
N GLY A 2 -30.02 6.27 8.69
CA GLY A 2 -29.75 5.65 9.99
C GLY A 2 -28.46 6.17 10.62
N ASP A 3 -28.22 5.73 11.85
CA ASP A 3 -27.02 6.07 12.60
C ASP A 3 -25.87 5.13 12.23
N PHE A 4 -24.64 5.67 12.20
CA PHE A 4 -23.40 4.92 11.99
C PHE A 4 -22.54 4.94 13.24
N PRO A 5 -21.80 3.84 13.53
CA PRO A 5 -20.83 3.87 14.60
C PRO A 5 -19.77 4.95 14.35
N LEU A 6 -19.54 5.81 15.32
CA LEU A 6 -18.49 6.82 15.28
C LEU A 6 -17.22 6.25 15.91
N MET A 7 -16.07 6.54 15.32
CA MET A 7 -14.79 6.20 15.92
C MET A 7 -14.55 7.08 17.15
N THR A 8 -14.15 6.45 18.26
CA THR A 8 -13.74 7.17 19.47
C THR A 8 -12.39 7.86 19.26
N ASN A 9 -12.02 8.79 20.15
CA ASN A 9 -10.72 9.46 20.06
C ASN A 9 -9.56 8.46 20.15
N GLY A 10 -9.71 7.37 20.89
CA GLY A 10 -8.75 6.28 20.98
C GLY A 10 -8.69 5.33 19.77
N GLY A 11 -9.42 5.62 18.69
CA GLY A 11 -9.39 4.79 17.47
C GLY A 11 -10.18 3.48 17.55
N THR A 12 -11.12 3.37 18.47
CA THR A 12 -11.99 2.21 18.67
C THR A 12 -13.43 2.50 18.26
N PHE A 13 -14.23 1.44 18.15
CA PHE A 13 -15.67 1.52 17.91
C PHE A 13 -16.41 0.81 19.04
N VAL A 14 -17.49 1.41 19.53
CA VAL A 14 -18.36 0.79 20.55
C VAL A 14 -19.53 0.11 19.84
N ILE A 15 -19.52 -1.22 19.82
CA ILE A 15 -20.54 -2.04 19.15
C ILE A 15 -21.18 -2.95 20.19
N ASN A 16 -22.50 -2.82 20.39
CA ASN A 16 -23.26 -3.57 21.40
C ASN A 16 -22.66 -3.44 22.83
N GLY A 17 -22.16 -2.26 23.17
CA GLY A 17 -21.57 -1.98 24.48
C GLY A 17 -20.13 -2.44 24.68
N ALA A 18 -19.50 -3.05 23.67
CA ALA A 18 -18.11 -3.51 23.74
C ALA A 18 -17.22 -2.71 22.76
N GLU A 19 -16.02 -2.36 23.20
CA GLU A 19 -15.03 -1.72 22.34
C GLU A 19 -14.40 -2.73 21.37
N ARG A 20 -14.38 -2.35 20.12
CA ARG A 20 -13.79 -3.13 19.03
C ARG A 20 -12.75 -2.33 18.27
N VAL A 21 -11.75 -3.01 17.77
CA VAL A 21 -10.71 -2.46 16.89
C VAL A 21 -10.86 -3.08 15.51
N ILE A 22 -10.81 -2.23 14.50
CA ILE A 22 -10.72 -2.68 13.10
C ILE A 22 -9.24 -2.79 12.75
N VAL A 23 -8.78 -4.03 12.57
CA VAL A 23 -7.38 -4.33 12.25
C VAL A 23 -7.10 -4.01 10.79
N SER A 24 -5.99 -3.34 10.51
CA SER A 24 -5.54 -3.07 9.14
C SER A 24 -5.17 -4.37 8.44
N GLN A 25 -5.55 -4.50 7.18
CA GLN A 25 -5.29 -5.68 6.36
C GLN A 25 -4.12 -5.42 5.42
N ILE A 26 -3.15 -6.33 5.37
CA ILE A 26 -2.08 -6.30 4.38
C ILE A 26 -2.47 -7.16 3.18
N VAL A 27 -2.43 -6.56 1.98
CA VAL A 27 -2.82 -7.21 0.73
C VAL A 27 -1.82 -6.88 -0.37
N ARG A 28 -1.81 -7.69 -1.43
CA ARG A 28 -1.09 -7.35 -2.64
C ARG A 28 -1.73 -6.10 -3.27
N SER A 29 -0.92 -5.11 -3.65
CA SER A 29 -1.43 -3.91 -4.29
C SER A 29 -1.97 -4.23 -5.69
N PRO A 30 -2.99 -3.52 -6.19
CA PRO A 30 -3.35 -3.56 -7.60
C PRO A 30 -2.13 -3.19 -8.46
N GLY A 31 -1.97 -3.82 -9.61
CA GLY A 31 -0.83 -3.58 -10.49
C GLY A 31 -0.58 -4.75 -11.43
N VAL A 32 0.55 -4.71 -12.12
CA VAL A 32 1.03 -5.80 -12.98
C VAL A 32 2.26 -6.42 -12.33
N TYR A 33 2.25 -7.75 -12.21
CA TYR A 33 3.33 -8.53 -11.60
C TYR A 33 3.86 -9.56 -12.58
N PHE A 34 5.17 -9.60 -12.73
CA PHE A 34 5.87 -10.50 -13.63
C PHE A 34 6.67 -11.53 -12.83
N GLY A 35 6.52 -12.80 -13.20
CA GLY A 35 7.20 -13.92 -12.59
C GLY A 35 8.01 -14.71 -13.61
N ASP A 36 9.03 -15.39 -13.12
CA ASP A 36 9.86 -16.33 -13.84
C ASP A 36 10.04 -17.56 -12.97
N GLU A 37 9.45 -18.66 -13.38
CA GLU A 37 9.51 -19.96 -12.69
C GLU A 37 10.25 -20.96 -13.57
N VAL A 38 11.09 -21.79 -12.96
CA VAL A 38 11.78 -22.86 -13.65
C VAL A 38 10.99 -24.15 -13.45
N ASP A 39 10.59 -24.77 -14.55
CA ASP A 39 9.88 -26.05 -14.50
C ASP A 39 10.85 -27.19 -14.18
N LYS A 40 10.31 -28.37 -13.88
CA LYS A 40 11.04 -29.62 -13.60
C LYS A 40 11.99 -30.05 -14.73
N THR A 41 11.83 -29.49 -15.92
CA THR A 41 12.64 -29.71 -17.11
C THR A 41 13.72 -28.66 -17.34
N ASP A 42 13.98 -27.80 -16.34
CA ASP A 42 14.96 -26.69 -16.40
C ASP A 42 14.62 -25.62 -17.44
N GLN A 43 13.34 -25.53 -17.83
CA GLN A 43 12.87 -24.48 -18.75
C GLN A 43 12.22 -23.33 -17.97
N HIS A 44 12.53 -22.11 -18.37
CA HIS A 44 11.90 -20.91 -17.83
C HIS A 44 10.48 -20.74 -18.36
N ILE A 45 9.51 -20.67 -17.45
CA ILE A 45 8.13 -20.31 -17.73
C ILE A 45 7.89 -18.91 -17.18
N TYR A 46 7.61 -17.99 -18.08
CA TYR A 46 7.32 -16.62 -17.71
C TYR A 46 5.83 -16.43 -17.52
N SER A 47 5.48 -15.70 -16.47
CA SER A 47 4.10 -15.41 -16.14
C SER A 47 3.93 -13.93 -15.84
N ALA A 48 2.71 -13.42 -16.03
CA ALA A 48 2.35 -12.11 -15.51
C ALA A 48 0.89 -12.11 -15.07
N THR A 49 0.61 -11.34 -14.02
CA THR A 49 -0.72 -11.19 -13.48
C THR A 49 -1.09 -9.72 -13.39
N VAL A 50 -2.17 -9.35 -14.04
CA VAL A 50 -2.77 -8.01 -13.95
C VAL A 50 -3.87 -8.04 -12.91
N ILE A 51 -3.66 -7.35 -11.80
CA ILE A 51 -4.56 -7.33 -10.64
C ILE A 51 -5.20 -5.95 -10.54
N PRO A 52 -6.53 -5.82 -10.76
CA PRO A 52 -7.26 -4.60 -10.47
C PRO A 52 -7.57 -4.47 -8.98
N TYR A 53 -7.95 -3.29 -8.54
CA TYR A 53 -8.57 -3.11 -7.24
C TYR A 53 -9.94 -3.80 -7.16
N ARG A 54 -10.71 -3.72 -8.25
CA ARG A 54 -11.99 -4.39 -8.47
C ARG A 54 -12.16 -4.70 -9.95
N GLY A 55 -12.47 -5.93 -10.31
CA GLY A 55 -12.69 -6.36 -11.69
C GLY A 55 -12.08 -7.72 -11.99
N ALA A 56 -12.10 -8.10 -13.26
CA ALA A 56 -11.57 -9.34 -13.75
C ALA A 56 -10.04 -9.32 -13.79
N TRP A 57 -9.40 -10.42 -13.38
CA TRP A 57 -7.97 -10.60 -13.48
C TRP A 57 -7.56 -11.03 -14.88
N LEU A 58 -6.39 -10.59 -15.33
CA LEU A 58 -5.70 -11.13 -16.51
C LEU A 58 -4.45 -11.86 -16.04
N GLU A 59 -4.36 -13.13 -16.40
CA GLU A 59 -3.19 -13.96 -16.11
C GLU A 59 -2.53 -14.38 -17.42
N TYR A 60 -1.26 -14.07 -17.57
CA TYR A 60 -0.44 -14.41 -18.72
C TYR A 60 0.51 -15.54 -18.36
N GLU A 61 0.72 -16.46 -19.28
CA GLU A 61 1.59 -17.62 -19.07
C GLU A 61 2.24 -18.02 -20.39
N THR A 62 3.55 -18.26 -20.40
CA THR A 62 4.22 -18.90 -21.53
C THR A 62 4.26 -20.40 -21.34
N ASP A 63 4.16 -21.15 -22.41
CA ASP A 63 4.21 -22.62 -22.42
C ASP A 63 5.61 -23.09 -22.85
N TYR A 64 5.94 -24.37 -22.60
CA TYR A 64 7.16 -25.03 -23.03
C TYR A 64 7.38 -24.99 -24.56
N ASN A 65 6.33 -24.75 -25.35
CA ASN A 65 6.40 -24.56 -26.81
C ASN A 65 6.59 -23.08 -27.23
N ASN A 66 6.94 -22.21 -26.30
CA ASN A 66 6.99 -20.75 -26.53
C ASN A 66 5.67 -20.16 -27.06
N VAL A 67 4.54 -20.67 -26.59
CA VAL A 67 3.21 -20.12 -26.88
C VAL A 67 2.74 -19.28 -25.72
N PHE A 68 2.25 -18.11 -26.05
CA PHE A 68 1.79 -17.13 -25.07
C PHE A 68 0.28 -17.25 -24.87
N TRP A 69 -0.13 -17.60 -23.66
CA TRP A 69 -1.51 -17.82 -23.25
C TRP A 69 -2.02 -16.72 -22.33
N VAL A 70 -3.32 -16.44 -22.41
CA VAL A 70 -4.03 -15.57 -21.47
C VAL A 70 -5.21 -16.30 -20.85
N ARG A 71 -5.43 -16.08 -19.56
CA ARG A 71 -6.66 -16.44 -18.83
C ARG A 71 -7.36 -15.16 -18.40
N ILE A 72 -8.63 -15.08 -18.67
CA ILE A 72 -9.49 -13.98 -18.24
C ILE A 72 -10.37 -14.50 -17.10
N ASP A 73 -10.23 -13.92 -15.91
CA ASP A 73 -11.02 -14.23 -14.71
C ASP A 73 -11.13 -15.74 -14.40
N LYS A 74 -9.98 -16.43 -14.32
CA LYS A 74 -9.87 -17.89 -14.03
C LYS A 74 -10.48 -18.85 -15.06
N ASN A 75 -10.91 -18.37 -16.20
CA ASN A 75 -11.45 -19.19 -17.28
C ASN A 75 -10.33 -19.98 -18.00
N ARG A 76 -10.75 -20.80 -18.98
CA ARG A 76 -9.80 -21.56 -19.81
C ARG A 76 -8.89 -20.63 -20.61
N LYS A 77 -7.63 -21.02 -20.74
CA LYS A 77 -6.61 -20.25 -21.46
C LYS A 77 -6.92 -20.10 -22.97
N LEU A 78 -6.58 -18.94 -23.49
CA LEU A 78 -6.70 -18.52 -24.88
C LEU A 78 -5.31 -18.08 -25.38
N PRO A 79 -4.99 -18.19 -26.68
CA PRO A 79 -3.81 -17.53 -27.23
C PRO A 79 -3.88 -16.01 -27.02
N ILE A 80 -2.76 -15.38 -26.66
CA ILE A 80 -2.74 -13.94 -26.38
C ILE A 80 -3.09 -13.10 -27.62
N THR A 81 -2.76 -13.59 -28.81
CA THR A 81 -3.08 -12.95 -30.08
C THR A 81 -4.57 -12.78 -30.31
N CYS A 82 -5.39 -13.70 -29.80
CA CYS A 82 -6.84 -13.56 -29.79
C CYS A 82 -7.29 -12.33 -28.97
N LEU A 83 -6.69 -12.08 -27.81
CA LEU A 83 -6.97 -10.87 -27.02
C LEU A 83 -6.47 -9.61 -27.73
N ILE A 84 -5.26 -9.62 -28.31
CA ILE A 84 -4.68 -8.50 -29.04
C ILE A 84 -5.60 -8.09 -30.22
N ARG A 85 -6.11 -9.06 -30.99
CA ARG A 85 -7.05 -8.79 -32.08
C ARG A 85 -8.36 -8.20 -31.60
N ALA A 86 -8.91 -8.73 -30.52
CA ALA A 86 -10.15 -8.22 -29.92
C ALA A 86 -10.01 -6.75 -29.47
N LEU A 87 -8.83 -6.35 -28.98
CA LEU A 87 -8.54 -4.98 -28.56
C LEU A 87 -8.38 -3.98 -29.71
N GLY A 88 -8.30 -4.45 -30.97
CA GLY A 88 -8.28 -3.59 -32.15
C GLY A 88 -7.08 -3.75 -33.08
N VAL A 89 -6.06 -4.53 -32.70
CA VAL A 89 -4.91 -4.86 -33.57
C VAL A 89 -5.26 -6.13 -34.38
N ALA A 90 -6.04 -5.95 -35.46
CA ALA A 90 -6.80 -7.03 -36.09
C ALA A 90 -5.97 -7.98 -36.95
N THR A 91 -4.97 -7.48 -37.70
CA THR A 91 -4.23 -8.26 -38.70
C THR A 91 -2.85 -8.70 -38.20
N ASP A 92 -2.35 -9.81 -38.75
CA ASP A 92 -1.01 -10.32 -38.45
C ASP A 92 0.09 -9.27 -38.73
N GLY A 93 -0.06 -8.48 -39.81
CA GLY A 93 0.84 -7.40 -40.14
C GLY A 93 0.84 -6.24 -39.13
N GLN A 94 -0.32 -5.91 -38.58
CA GLN A 94 -0.42 -4.90 -37.51
C GLN A 94 0.21 -5.38 -36.20
N ILE A 95 0.01 -6.66 -35.84
CA ILE A 95 0.62 -7.26 -34.64
C ILE A 95 2.15 -7.27 -34.82
N THR A 96 2.67 -7.74 -35.96
CA THR A 96 4.12 -7.73 -36.22
C THR A 96 4.69 -6.30 -36.29
N GLY A 97 3.97 -5.35 -36.85
CA GLY A 97 4.36 -3.94 -36.88
C GLY A 97 4.44 -3.31 -35.47
N MET A 98 3.59 -3.75 -34.56
CA MET A 98 3.54 -3.25 -33.18
C MET A 98 4.59 -3.91 -32.27
N PHE A 99 4.66 -5.24 -32.26
CA PHE A 99 5.54 -6.02 -31.37
C PHE A 99 6.91 -6.33 -31.97
N GLY A 100 7.11 -6.07 -33.27
CA GLY A 100 8.30 -6.50 -34.00
C GLY A 100 8.25 -7.99 -34.35
N GLU A 101 9.40 -8.54 -34.80
CA GLU A 101 9.55 -9.97 -35.10
C GLU A 101 9.83 -10.79 -33.81
N ASP A 102 8.90 -10.74 -32.84
CA ASP A 102 9.03 -11.49 -31.61
C ASP A 102 8.72 -12.99 -31.82
N PRO A 103 9.65 -13.91 -31.45
CA PRO A 103 9.46 -15.35 -31.66
C PRO A 103 8.26 -15.90 -30.91
N LEU A 104 7.97 -15.35 -29.69
CA LEU A 104 6.87 -15.78 -28.85
C LEU A 104 5.51 -15.43 -29.48
N ILE A 105 5.38 -14.20 -29.96
CA ILE A 105 4.17 -13.73 -30.66
C ILE A 105 3.96 -14.50 -31.96
N LYS A 106 5.04 -14.75 -32.72
CA LYS A 106 4.97 -15.51 -33.97
C LYS A 106 4.52 -16.96 -33.76
N ALA A 107 5.11 -17.65 -32.79
CA ALA A 107 4.72 -19.02 -32.44
C ALA A 107 3.26 -19.09 -31.93
N THR A 108 2.79 -18.02 -31.29
CA THR A 108 1.40 -17.92 -30.81
C THR A 108 0.43 -17.65 -31.95
N MET A 109 0.78 -16.80 -32.93
CA MET A 109 -0.01 -16.56 -34.15
C MET A 109 -0.22 -17.82 -34.99
N ASP A 110 0.76 -18.70 -35.03
CA ASP A 110 0.66 -20.00 -35.77
C ASP A 110 -0.34 -20.95 -35.10
N LYS A 111 -0.53 -20.85 -33.79
CA LYS A 111 -1.50 -21.66 -33.02
C LYS A 111 -2.86 -20.99 -32.85
N ASP A 112 -2.99 -19.70 -33.18
CA ASP A 112 -4.24 -18.96 -33.03
C ASP A 112 -5.26 -19.38 -34.11
N PRO A 113 -6.43 -19.92 -33.73
CA PRO A 113 -7.47 -20.29 -34.69
C PRO A 113 -8.16 -19.06 -35.30
N CYS A 114 -8.07 -17.89 -34.67
CA CYS A 114 -8.74 -16.66 -35.08
C CYS A 114 -7.83 -15.81 -35.98
N LYS A 115 -8.35 -15.30 -37.08
CA LYS A 115 -7.58 -14.44 -38.01
C LYS A 115 -8.16 -13.03 -38.12
N THR A 116 -9.37 -12.82 -37.66
CA THR A 116 -10.07 -11.54 -37.68
C THR A 116 -10.45 -11.08 -36.25
N ARG A 117 -10.72 -9.78 -36.10
CA ARG A 117 -11.22 -9.22 -34.84
C ARG A 117 -12.55 -9.84 -34.40
N GLU A 118 -13.45 -10.04 -35.37
CA GLU A 118 -14.78 -10.59 -35.10
C GLU A 118 -14.71 -12.03 -34.58
N GLU A 119 -13.90 -12.89 -35.21
CA GLU A 119 -13.67 -14.26 -34.75
C GLU A 119 -13.10 -14.29 -33.33
N SER A 120 -12.17 -13.39 -33.05
CA SER A 120 -11.53 -13.29 -31.74
C SER A 120 -12.51 -12.87 -30.64
N LEU A 121 -13.40 -11.90 -30.92
CA LEU A 121 -14.46 -11.48 -29.99
C LEU A 121 -15.44 -12.64 -29.72
N LEU A 122 -15.84 -13.38 -30.75
CA LEU A 122 -16.73 -14.53 -30.61
C LEU A 122 -16.09 -15.66 -29.80
N GLU A 123 -14.80 -15.95 -30.03
CA GLU A 123 -14.08 -17.00 -29.28
C GLU A 123 -13.91 -16.62 -27.81
N ILE A 124 -13.56 -15.36 -27.48
CA ILE A 124 -13.49 -14.87 -26.11
C ILE A 124 -14.85 -15.01 -25.42
N TYR A 125 -15.94 -14.61 -26.10
CA TYR A 125 -17.28 -14.70 -25.53
C TYR A 125 -17.70 -16.15 -25.25
N ARG A 126 -17.42 -17.09 -26.17
CA ARG A 126 -17.68 -18.53 -25.96
C ARG A 126 -16.96 -19.08 -24.74
N ARG A 127 -15.74 -18.61 -24.47
CA ARG A 127 -14.96 -19.06 -23.30
C ARG A 127 -15.46 -18.48 -22.00
N LEU A 128 -15.90 -17.21 -22.01
CA LEU A 128 -16.40 -16.52 -20.84
C LEU A 128 -17.85 -16.89 -20.50
N ARG A 129 -18.67 -17.17 -21.52
CA ARG A 129 -20.09 -17.53 -21.37
C ARG A 129 -20.46 -18.78 -22.18
N PRO A 130 -20.03 -19.96 -21.73
CA PRO A 130 -20.39 -21.19 -22.43
C PRO A 130 -21.91 -21.42 -22.38
N GLY A 131 -22.51 -21.68 -23.56
CA GLY A 131 -23.95 -21.98 -23.68
C GLY A 131 -24.81 -20.82 -24.20
N GLU A 132 -24.30 -19.61 -24.30
CA GLU A 132 -24.99 -18.49 -24.97
C GLU A 132 -24.53 -18.36 -26.44
N PRO A 133 -25.45 -18.13 -27.41
CA PRO A 133 -25.08 -17.91 -28.80
C PRO A 133 -24.33 -16.57 -28.93
N PRO A 134 -23.07 -16.54 -29.41
CA PRO A 134 -22.31 -15.32 -29.51
C PRO A 134 -22.72 -14.50 -30.74
N THR A 135 -22.91 -13.20 -30.55
CA THR A 135 -22.96 -12.21 -31.64
C THR A 135 -21.81 -11.23 -31.48
N VAL A 136 -21.37 -10.60 -32.57
CA VAL A 136 -20.23 -9.66 -32.51
C VAL A 136 -20.53 -8.49 -31.57
N GLU A 137 -21.72 -7.90 -31.70
CA GLU A 137 -22.14 -6.77 -30.88
C GLU A 137 -22.23 -7.12 -29.39
N SER A 138 -22.81 -8.27 -29.04
CA SER A 138 -22.91 -8.71 -27.64
C SER A 138 -21.53 -9.04 -27.06
N SER A 139 -20.64 -9.59 -27.87
CA SER A 139 -19.28 -9.94 -27.48
C SER A 139 -18.42 -8.69 -27.22
N GLU A 140 -18.53 -7.68 -28.07
CA GLU A 140 -17.85 -6.39 -27.91
C GLU A 140 -18.37 -5.65 -26.68
N SER A 141 -19.69 -5.50 -26.55
CA SER A 141 -20.31 -4.88 -25.38
C SER A 141 -19.96 -5.58 -24.06
N TYR A 142 -19.83 -6.91 -24.09
CA TYR A 142 -19.46 -7.68 -22.91
C TYR A 142 -17.99 -7.47 -22.53
N LEU A 143 -17.06 -7.44 -23.51
CA LEU A 143 -15.65 -7.18 -23.28
C LEU A 143 -15.43 -5.75 -22.77
N ASP A 144 -16.11 -4.77 -23.35
CA ASP A 144 -16.05 -3.38 -22.92
C ASP A 144 -16.59 -3.22 -21.49
N ALA A 145 -17.70 -3.88 -21.16
CA ALA A 145 -18.24 -3.87 -19.80
C ALA A 145 -17.34 -4.59 -18.79
N LEU A 146 -16.52 -5.56 -19.24
CA LEU A 146 -15.63 -6.32 -18.36
C LEU A 146 -14.38 -5.53 -17.97
N PHE A 147 -13.76 -4.77 -18.91
CA PHE A 147 -12.49 -4.10 -18.72
C PHE A 147 -12.55 -2.56 -18.74
N PHE A 148 -13.42 -1.98 -19.55
CA PHE A 148 -13.42 -0.55 -19.83
C PHE A 148 -14.59 0.23 -19.18
N ASP A 149 -15.46 -0.45 -18.43
CA ASP A 149 -16.50 0.21 -17.63
C ASP A 149 -15.98 0.53 -16.23
N ALA A 150 -15.78 1.81 -15.91
CA ALA A 150 -15.32 2.28 -14.61
C ALA A 150 -16.21 1.86 -13.41
N ARG A 151 -17.47 1.45 -13.68
CA ARG A 151 -18.38 0.93 -12.64
C ARG A 151 -18.04 -0.50 -12.25
N ARG A 152 -17.49 -1.29 -13.18
CA ARG A 152 -17.19 -2.72 -13.00
C ARG A 152 -15.71 -2.97 -12.79
N TYR A 153 -14.85 -2.23 -13.47
CA TYR A 153 -13.40 -2.36 -13.40
C TYR A 153 -12.78 -1.08 -12.85
N ASP A 154 -12.04 -1.19 -11.76
CA ASP A 154 -11.40 -0.07 -11.08
C ASP A 154 -9.97 -0.48 -10.70
N VAL A 155 -9.00 0.30 -11.14
CA VAL A 155 -7.59 0.11 -10.77
C VAL A 155 -7.22 0.86 -9.49
N SER A 156 -8.04 1.81 -9.06
CA SER A 156 -7.78 2.78 -7.99
C SER A 156 -6.58 3.70 -8.28
N LYS A 157 -6.35 4.70 -7.43
CA LYS A 157 -5.15 5.55 -7.52
C LYS A 157 -3.86 4.76 -7.35
N VAL A 158 -3.86 3.80 -6.42
CA VAL A 158 -2.72 2.94 -6.15
C VAL A 158 -2.38 2.08 -7.36
N GLY A 159 -3.39 1.42 -7.94
CA GLY A 159 -3.20 0.61 -9.14
C GLY A 159 -2.68 1.44 -10.31
N ARG A 160 -3.25 2.61 -10.56
CA ARG A 160 -2.79 3.51 -11.61
C ARG A 160 -1.32 3.93 -11.40
N TYR A 161 -0.95 4.28 -10.18
CA TYR A 161 0.46 4.56 -9.84
C TYR A 161 1.37 3.37 -10.14
N LYS A 162 0.99 2.14 -9.74
CA LYS A 162 1.79 0.93 -9.95
C LYS A 162 1.86 0.54 -11.43
N PHE A 163 0.75 0.62 -12.18
CA PHE A 163 0.75 0.40 -13.63
C PHE A 163 1.69 1.37 -14.34
N ASN A 164 1.59 2.65 -14.04
CA ASN A 164 2.40 3.69 -14.67
C ASN A 164 3.89 3.54 -14.33
N LYS A 165 4.22 3.14 -13.09
CA LYS A 165 5.61 2.91 -12.66
C LYS A 165 6.21 1.69 -13.35
N LYS A 166 5.48 0.57 -13.42
CA LYS A 166 5.99 -0.70 -13.97
C LYS A 166 6.05 -0.71 -15.49
N LEU A 167 5.02 -0.17 -16.15
CA LEU A 167 4.91 -0.17 -17.62
C LEU A 167 5.64 0.99 -18.29
N ASP A 168 6.30 1.85 -17.54
CA ASP A 168 7.15 2.91 -18.07
C ASP A 168 8.31 2.34 -18.89
N ILE A 169 8.71 3.06 -19.92
CA ILE A 169 9.74 2.62 -20.86
C ILE A 169 11.15 2.60 -20.26
N TRP A 170 11.45 3.51 -19.33
CA TRP A 170 12.81 3.74 -18.81
C TRP A 170 13.45 2.48 -18.20
N SER A 171 12.67 1.66 -17.50
CA SER A 171 13.18 0.47 -16.81
C SER A 171 13.72 -0.60 -17.76
N ARG A 172 13.20 -0.63 -18.99
CA ARG A 172 13.59 -1.57 -20.04
C ARG A 172 14.65 -0.99 -20.99
N LEU A 173 14.81 0.34 -21.02
CA LEU A 173 15.84 1.01 -21.81
C LEU A 173 17.18 1.12 -21.07
N SER A 174 17.15 1.24 -19.75
CA SER A 174 18.36 1.44 -18.94
C SER A 174 19.35 0.28 -19.12
N GLY A 175 20.59 0.60 -19.52
CA GLY A 175 21.65 -0.38 -19.75
C GLY A 175 21.60 -1.08 -21.12
N GLN A 176 20.62 -0.78 -21.98
CA GLN A 176 20.47 -1.39 -23.30
C GLN A 176 21.01 -0.49 -24.40
N VAL A 177 21.31 -1.09 -25.54
CA VAL A 177 21.77 -0.37 -26.75
C VAL A 177 20.57 -0.10 -27.66
N LEU A 178 20.47 1.12 -28.19
CA LEU A 178 19.41 1.48 -29.12
C LEU A 178 19.68 0.92 -30.51
N ALA A 179 18.69 0.26 -31.10
CA ALA A 179 18.73 -0.23 -32.50
C ALA A 179 18.16 0.77 -33.52
N GLU A 180 17.49 1.80 -33.05
CA GLU A 180 16.94 2.89 -33.85
C GLU A 180 17.04 4.22 -33.08
N PRO A 181 17.15 5.38 -33.78
CA PRO A 181 17.21 6.66 -33.11
C PRO A 181 15.87 6.97 -32.41
N VAL A 182 15.94 7.56 -31.23
CA VAL A 182 14.76 7.98 -30.46
C VAL A 182 14.54 9.46 -30.65
N THR A 183 13.33 9.83 -31.09
CA THR A 183 12.92 11.21 -31.35
C THR A 183 11.88 11.69 -30.35
N ASP A 184 11.91 12.98 -30.04
CA ASP A 184 10.90 13.65 -29.22
C ASP A 184 9.57 13.73 -30.01
N PRO A 185 8.46 13.20 -29.46
CA PRO A 185 7.17 13.20 -30.15
C PRO A 185 6.53 14.59 -30.30
N MET A 186 7.01 15.61 -29.56
CA MET A 186 6.50 17.00 -29.65
C MET A 186 7.33 17.86 -30.59
N THR A 187 8.67 17.77 -30.50
CA THR A 187 9.58 18.64 -31.24
C THR A 187 10.18 17.98 -32.49
N GLY A 188 10.20 16.65 -32.53
CA GLY A 188 10.87 15.89 -33.60
C GLY A 188 12.39 15.84 -33.47
N GLU A 189 12.98 16.40 -32.41
CA GLU A 189 14.41 16.36 -32.15
C GLU A 189 14.87 14.94 -31.79
N ILE A 190 16.09 14.58 -32.21
CA ILE A 190 16.69 13.29 -31.85
C ILE A 190 17.24 13.40 -30.41
N ILE A 191 16.70 12.61 -29.50
CA ILE A 191 17.13 12.53 -28.10
C ILE A 191 18.34 11.59 -27.95
N ALA A 192 18.33 10.46 -28.65
CA ALA A 192 19.39 9.46 -28.59
C ALA A 192 19.59 8.81 -29.96
N MET A 193 20.85 8.49 -30.29
CA MET A 193 21.24 7.94 -31.58
C MET A 193 21.22 6.41 -31.59
N ASN A 194 21.17 5.85 -32.79
CA ASN A 194 21.35 4.41 -33.02
C ASN A 194 22.75 3.96 -32.53
N GLY A 195 22.82 2.82 -31.84
CA GLY A 195 24.05 2.26 -31.26
C GLY A 195 24.48 2.89 -29.94
N GLU A 196 23.75 3.86 -29.40
CA GLU A 196 24.01 4.47 -28.11
C GLU A 196 23.54 3.56 -26.97
N THR A 197 24.41 3.36 -25.96
CA THR A 197 24.00 2.68 -24.72
C THR A 197 23.28 3.66 -23.82
N VAL A 198 22.04 3.35 -23.47
CA VAL A 198 21.18 4.22 -22.69
C VAL A 198 21.54 4.13 -21.21
N THR A 199 22.07 5.22 -20.63
CA THR A 199 22.25 5.32 -19.17
C THR A 199 20.90 5.46 -18.45
N ARG A 200 20.86 5.22 -17.16
CA ARG A 200 19.65 5.37 -16.36
C ARG A 200 19.06 6.78 -16.45
N GLU A 201 19.92 7.81 -16.38
CA GLU A 201 19.50 9.22 -16.48
C GLU A 201 18.90 9.52 -17.86
N LYS A 202 19.54 9.02 -18.92
CA LYS A 202 19.05 9.17 -20.28
C LYS A 202 17.72 8.44 -20.50
N ALA A 203 17.54 7.26 -19.91
CA ALA A 203 16.28 6.52 -19.96
C ALA A 203 15.13 7.30 -19.33
N HIS A 204 15.40 7.93 -18.18
CA HIS A 204 14.43 8.83 -17.54
C HIS A 204 14.13 10.08 -18.36
N GLU A 205 15.12 10.65 -19.04
CA GLU A 205 14.92 11.80 -19.93
C GLU A 205 13.99 11.41 -21.10
N ILE A 206 14.24 10.26 -21.74
CA ILE A 206 13.41 9.73 -22.82
C ILE A 206 11.96 9.54 -22.36
N SER A 207 11.75 8.95 -21.18
CA SER A 207 10.40 8.78 -20.60
C SER A 207 9.71 10.11 -20.31
N ARG A 208 10.43 11.10 -19.72
CA ARG A 208 9.89 12.43 -19.40
C ARG A 208 9.44 13.21 -20.62
N ARG A 209 10.10 13.04 -21.76
CA ARG A 209 9.72 13.69 -23.02
C ARG A 209 8.52 13.04 -23.72
N GLY A 210 7.90 12.02 -23.11
CA GLY A 210 6.68 11.40 -23.61
C GLY A 210 6.92 10.37 -24.72
N VAL A 211 8.15 9.89 -24.90
CA VAL A 211 8.43 8.79 -25.84
C VAL A 211 7.76 7.53 -25.33
N SER A 212 6.85 7.00 -26.14
CA SER A 212 6.10 5.78 -25.81
C SER A 212 6.66 4.52 -26.45
N ARG A 213 7.53 4.63 -27.46
CA ARG A 213 8.08 3.50 -28.21
C ARG A 213 9.56 3.71 -28.52
N ALA A 214 10.37 2.66 -28.35
CA ALA A 214 11.76 2.62 -28.75
C ALA A 214 12.12 1.19 -29.22
N VAL A 215 13.21 1.05 -29.97
CA VAL A 215 13.74 -0.26 -30.39
C VAL A 215 15.13 -0.42 -29.82
N ILE A 216 15.33 -1.50 -29.07
CA ILE A 216 16.60 -1.85 -28.44
C ILE A 216 17.20 -3.10 -29.09
N GLU A 217 18.49 -3.27 -28.93
CA GLU A 217 19.21 -4.45 -29.34
C GLU A 217 19.57 -5.30 -28.12
N VAL A 218 19.04 -6.52 -28.08
CA VAL A 218 19.30 -7.49 -27.00
C VAL A 218 19.68 -8.81 -27.63
N ASN A 219 20.84 -9.34 -27.29
CA ASN A 219 21.35 -10.63 -27.84
C ASN A 219 21.28 -10.70 -29.38
N ASP A 220 21.77 -9.68 -30.07
CA ASP A 220 21.77 -9.53 -31.53
C ASP A 220 20.36 -9.53 -32.16
N ARG A 221 19.32 -9.22 -31.39
CA ARG A 221 17.93 -9.11 -31.86
C ARG A 221 17.38 -7.74 -31.59
N LYS A 222 16.59 -7.25 -32.55
CA LYS A 222 15.82 -6.01 -32.34
C LYS A 222 14.57 -6.30 -31.56
N VAL A 223 14.42 -5.65 -30.40
CA VAL A 223 13.29 -5.77 -29.49
C VAL A 223 12.56 -4.44 -29.44
N VAL A 224 11.27 -4.46 -29.74
CA VAL A 224 10.41 -3.28 -29.64
C VAL A 224 9.92 -3.14 -28.21
N VAL A 225 10.17 -1.99 -27.61
CA VAL A 225 9.72 -1.64 -26.26
C VAL A 225 8.72 -0.50 -26.37
N PHE A 226 7.55 -0.64 -25.75
CA PHE A 226 6.60 0.45 -25.65
C PHE A 226 5.93 0.51 -24.27
N SER A 227 5.59 1.74 -23.85
CA SER A 227 4.94 2.02 -22.58
C SER A 227 3.41 2.10 -22.74
N ASN A 228 2.72 2.33 -21.62
CA ASN A 228 1.29 2.62 -21.63
C ASN A 228 0.94 4.08 -21.97
N GLY A 229 1.90 4.90 -22.40
CA GLY A 229 1.69 6.27 -22.86
C GLY A 229 1.28 7.25 -21.74
N MET A 230 1.62 6.98 -20.50
CA MET A 230 1.33 7.88 -19.37
C MET A 230 2.55 8.73 -19.02
N VAL A 231 2.34 10.06 -18.95
CA VAL A 231 3.39 11.07 -18.73
C VAL A 231 3.06 11.96 -17.55
N ASP A 232 4.08 12.64 -17.02
CA ASP A 232 3.91 13.69 -16.01
C ASP A 232 3.51 14.99 -16.71
N MET A 233 2.32 15.50 -16.40
CA MET A 233 1.78 16.71 -16.99
C MET A 233 2.67 17.94 -16.73
N ALA A 234 3.35 18.01 -15.58
CA ALA A 234 4.22 19.14 -15.23
C ALA A 234 5.40 19.36 -16.19
N GLN A 235 5.74 18.37 -17.03
CA GLN A 235 6.81 18.48 -18.03
C GLN A 235 6.35 19.21 -19.32
N PHE A 236 5.04 19.36 -19.52
CA PHE A 236 4.44 19.85 -20.77
C PHE A 236 3.65 21.14 -20.62
N VAL A 237 3.39 21.59 -19.39
CA VAL A 237 2.64 22.81 -19.08
C VAL A 237 3.46 23.75 -18.21
N ASP A 238 3.18 25.05 -18.29
CA ASP A 238 3.90 26.10 -17.57
C ASP A 238 3.34 26.36 -16.16
N PHE A 239 2.30 25.64 -15.75
CA PHE A 239 1.67 25.77 -14.44
C PHE A 239 1.81 24.48 -13.62
N ASP A 240 1.61 24.56 -12.30
CA ASP A 240 1.62 23.38 -11.44
C ASP A 240 0.28 22.62 -11.54
N PRO A 241 0.26 21.38 -12.10
CA PRO A 241 -0.96 20.58 -12.23
C PRO A 241 -1.64 20.25 -10.89
N ALA A 242 -0.90 20.29 -9.78
CA ALA A 242 -1.44 20.04 -8.45
C ALA A 242 -2.49 21.08 -8.03
N GLN A 243 -2.44 22.31 -8.57
CA GLN A 243 -3.45 23.35 -8.35
C GLN A 243 -4.84 22.93 -8.87
N TYR A 244 -4.88 22.13 -9.93
CA TYR A 244 -6.10 21.56 -10.52
C TYR A 244 -6.39 20.13 -10.03
N GLY A 245 -5.71 19.69 -8.97
CA GLY A 245 -5.90 18.38 -8.34
C GLY A 245 -5.38 17.18 -9.15
N ILE A 246 -4.44 17.42 -10.08
CA ILE A 246 -3.73 16.37 -10.82
C ILE A 246 -2.38 16.14 -10.15
N LYS A 247 -2.20 14.95 -9.58
CA LYS A 247 -0.94 14.50 -8.96
C LYS A 247 -0.39 13.24 -9.62
N GLU A 248 -1.21 12.58 -10.41
CA GLU A 248 -0.89 11.34 -11.11
C GLU A 248 -0.40 11.62 -12.53
N LYS A 249 0.30 10.66 -13.14
CA LYS A 249 0.62 10.69 -14.57
C LYS A 249 -0.67 10.64 -15.40
N VAL A 250 -0.67 11.37 -16.52
CA VAL A 250 -1.82 11.53 -17.43
C VAL A 250 -1.56 10.87 -18.77
N CYS A 251 -2.62 10.55 -19.52
CA CYS A 251 -2.53 10.01 -20.86
C CYS A 251 -1.95 11.04 -21.83
N PHE A 252 -0.81 10.72 -22.46
CA PHE A 252 -0.10 11.64 -23.35
C PHE A 252 -0.90 12.02 -24.59
N ASN A 253 -1.64 11.09 -25.19
CA ASN A 253 -2.44 11.38 -26.37
C ASN A 253 -3.53 12.43 -26.08
N VAL A 254 -4.22 12.29 -24.94
CA VAL A 254 -5.25 13.25 -24.52
C VAL A 254 -4.63 14.59 -24.16
N LEU A 255 -3.48 14.57 -23.46
CA LEU A 255 -2.74 15.80 -23.11
C LEU A 255 -2.29 16.55 -24.36
N ARG A 256 -1.76 15.87 -25.37
CA ARG A 256 -1.33 16.47 -26.64
C ARG A 256 -2.48 17.15 -27.37
N GLU A 257 -3.65 16.49 -27.47
CA GLU A 257 -4.85 17.13 -28.02
C GLU A 257 -5.26 18.39 -27.24
N MET A 258 -5.16 18.34 -25.91
CA MET A 258 -5.47 19.50 -25.07
C MET A 258 -4.48 20.64 -25.26
N LEU A 259 -3.18 20.36 -25.40
CA LEU A 259 -2.14 21.37 -25.68
C LEU A 259 -2.39 22.11 -27.01
N GLU A 260 -2.98 21.42 -28.01
CA GLU A 260 -3.32 22.00 -29.29
C GLU A 260 -4.65 22.78 -29.28
N THR A 261 -5.60 22.42 -28.41
CA THR A 261 -6.99 22.92 -28.49
C THR A 261 -7.38 23.89 -27.35
N VAL A 262 -6.73 23.80 -26.18
CA VAL A 262 -7.12 24.57 -24.99
C VAL A 262 -6.37 25.89 -24.93
N PRO A 263 -7.07 27.04 -24.84
CA PRO A 263 -6.43 28.36 -24.63
C PRO A 263 -5.84 28.47 -23.20
N ALA A 264 -4.88 29.36 -23.00
CA ALA A 264 -4.14 29.50 -21.73
C ALA A 264 -5.04 29.70 -20.49
N ASP A 265 -6.20 30.33 -20.63
CA ASP A 265 -7.14 30.61 -19.54
C ASP A 265 -8.22 29.52 -19.36
N GLY A 266 -8.26 28.47 -20.21
CA GLY A 266 -9.33 27.45 -20.25
C GLY A 266 -8.96 26.12 -19.62
N TRP A 267 -7.81 26.00 -18.98
CA TRP A 267 -7.30 24.72 -18.49
C TRP A 267 -8.13 24.09 -17.38
N GLU A 268 -8.69 24.89 -16.47
CA GLU A 268 -9.49 24.38 -15.35
C GLU A 268 -10.73 23.64 -15.85
N GLU A 269 -11.51 24.25 -16.73
CA GLU A 269 -12.72 23.66 -17.31
C GLU A 269 -12.40 22.44 -18.19
N ALA A 270 -11.32 22.52 -18.98
CA ALA A 270 -10.91 21.44 -19.86
C ALA A 270 -10.41 20.23 -19.08
N ILE A 271 -9.67 20.42 -17.99
CA ILE A 271 -9.23 19.35 -17.10
C ILE A 271 -10.42 18.71 -16.40
N GLU A 272 -11.35 19.50 -15.90
CA GLU A 272 -12.54 18.97 -15.22
C GLU A 272 -13.42 18.16 -16.19
N ALA A 273 -13.61 18.63 -17.40
CA ALA A 273 -14.40 17.96 -18.43
C ALA A 273 -13.77 16.64 -18.91
N ARG A 274 -12.44 16.57 -19.04
CA ARG A 274 -11.72 15.40 -19.58
C ARG A 274 -10.92 14.63 -18.53
N ARG A 275 -11.19 14.82 -17.25
CA ARG A 275 -10.43 14.21 -16.15
C ARG A 275 -10.39 12.69 -16.21
N ASP A 276 -11.51 12.06 -16.51
CA ASP A 276 -11.63 10.59 -16.59
C ASP A 276 -10.92 10.01 -17.83
N GLU A 277 -10.67 10.82 -18.88
CA GLU A 277 -9.85 10.44 -20.03
C GLU A 277 -8.36 10.65 -19.76
N LEU A 278 -8.00 11.73 -19.07
CA LEU A 278 -6.62 12.02 -18.66
C LEU A 278 -6.11 10.98 -17.66
N ILE A 279 -6.92 10.65 -16.65
CA ILE A 279 -6.58 9.70 -15.59
C ILE A 279 -7.67 8.62 -15.55
N PRO A 280 -7.62 7.62 -16.44
CA PRO A 280 -8.65 6.58 -16.49
C PRO A 280 -8.65 5.74 -15.22
N LYS A 281 -9.83 5.57 -14.64
CA LYS A 281 -10.06 4.73 -13.44
C LYS A 281 -10.06 3.23 -13.75
N HIS A 282 -10.35 2.87 -15.00
CA HIS A 282 -10.28 1.51 -15.51
C HIS A 282 -8.95 1.22 -16.20
N ILE A 283 -8.70 -0.04 -16.53
CA ILE A 283 -7.55 -0.42 -17.38
C ILE A 283 -7.76 0.11 -18.80
N THR A 284 -6.68 0.55 -19.43
CA THR A 284 -6.72 0.99 -20.84
C THR A 284 -6.23 -0.12 -21.77
N LYS A 285 -6.56 0.00 -23.07
CA LYS A 285 -6.02 -0.90 -24.11
C LYS A 285 -4.49 -0.85 -24.12
N ASP A 286 -3.93 0.34 -23.96
CA ASP A 286 -2.49 0.56 -23.91
C ASP A 286 -1.82 -0.10 -22.70
N ASP A 287 -2.48 -0.11 -21.53
CA ASP A 287 -2.00 -0.85 -20.36
C ASP A 287 -1.88 -2.35 -20.64
N ILE A 288 -2.91 -2.94 -21.27
CA ILE A 288 -2.92 -4.37 -21.61
C ILE A 288 -1.83 -4.68 -22.63
N LEU A 289 -1.74 -3.91 -23.71
CA LEU A 289 -0.74 -4.11 -24.75
C LEU A 289 0.68 -3.90 -24.23
N ALA A 290 0.91 -2.88 -23.40
CA ALA A 290 2.20 -2.64 -22.76
C ALA A 290 2.59 -3.75 -21.77
N SER A 291 1.62 -4.34 -21.05
CA SER A 291 1.90 -5.47 -20.16
C SER A 291 2.29 -6.74 -20.93
N ILE A 292 1.65 -7.00 -22.08
CA ILE A 292 2.02 -8.08 -23.00
C ILE A 292 3.43 -7.86 -23.55
N ASN A 293 3.71 -6.63 -24.00
CA ASN A 293 5.04 -6.27 -24.50
C ASN A 293 6.12 -6.42 -23.41
N TYR A 294 5.84 -6.04 -22.18
CA TYR A 294 6.78 -6.20 -21.08
C TYR A 294 7.17 -7.67 -20.87
N LEU A 295 6.19 -8.60 -20.92
CA LEU A 295 6.48 -10.03 -20.83
C LEU A 295 7.32 -10.51 -22.01
N CYS A 296 7.03 -10.08 -23.25
CA CYS A 296 7.85 -10.38 -24.42
C CYS A 296 9.29 -9.88 -24.26
N CYS A 297 9.47 -8.64 -23.76
CA CYS A 297 10.79 -8.08 -23.47
C CYS A 297 11.53 -8.90 -22.40
N MET A 298 10.83 -9.34 -21.34
CA MET A 298 11.42 -10.11 -20.25
C MET A 298 11.91 -11.49 -20.72
N VAL A 299 11.18 -12.16 -21.59
CA VAL A 299 11.61 -13.43 -22.23
C VAL A 299 12.90 -13.24 -23.02
N GLN A 300 13.13 -12.07 -23.60
CA GLN A 300 14.34 -11.75 -24.35
C GLN A 300 15.48 -11.18 -23.52
N GLY A 301 15.27 -10.96 -22.21
CA GLY A 301 16.27 -10.48 -21.27
C GLY A 301 16.21 -8.97 -20.98
N ALA A 302 15.18 -8.26 -21.46
CA ALA A 302 14.95 -6.85 -21.15
C ALA A 302 13.75 -6.70 -20.20
N GLY A 303 14.01 -6.50 -18.93
CA GLY A 303 13.01 -6.37 -17.88
C GLY A 303 13.38 -7.15 -16.61
N THR A 304 12.62 -6.93 -15.55
CA THR A 304 12.87 -7.55 -14.24
C THR A 304 11.62 -8.23 -13.71
N LYS A 305 11.81 -9.38 -13.07
CA LYS A 305 10.74 -10.05 -12.32
C LYS A 305 10.39 -9.25 -11.06
N ASP A 306 9.18 -9.43 -10.59
CA ASP A 306 8.69 -8.79 -9.38
C ASP A 306 8.75 -9.76 -8.20
N ASP A 307 9.13 -9.24 -7.05
CA ASP A 307 9.01 -9.94 -5.78
C ASP A 307 7.66 -9.60 -5.15
N ILE A 308 6.84 -10.64 -4.96
CA ILE A 308 5.48 -10.50 -4.42
C ILE A 308 5.49 -10.08 -2.95
N ASP A 309 6.50 -10.51 -2.19
CA ASP A 309 6.60 -10.29 -0.75
C ASP A 309 7.28 -8.96 -0.39
N HIS A 310 7.82 -8.27 -1.38
CA HIS A 310 8.37 -6.93 -1.23
C HIS A 310 7.30 -5.93 -0.75
N LEU A 311 7.59 -5.12 0.29
CA LEU A 311 6.62 -4.16 0.83
C LEU A 311 6.29 -2.98 -0.11
N GLY A 312 7.02 -2.83 -1.20
CA GLY A 312 6.62 -1.99 -2.33
C GLY A 312 5.46 -2.58 -3.16
N ASN A 313 5.17 -3.86 -3.02
CA ASN A 313 4.11 -4.60 -3.71
C ASN A 313 2.96 -5.01 -2.78
N ARG A 314 3.17 -4.96 -1.48
CA ARG A 314 2.15 -5.21 -0.44
C ARG A 314 1.77 -3.90 0.22
N ARG A 315 0.48 -3.65 0.31
CA ARG A 315 -0.08 -2.42 0.90
C ARG A 315 -1.05 -2.73 2.03
N LEU A 316 -1.35 -1.72 2.82
CA LEU A 316 -2.32 -1.81 3.89
C LEU A 316 -3.67 -1.23 3.45
N ARG A 317 -4.73 -1.94 3.82
CA ARG A 317 -6.10 -1.41 3.84
C ARG A 317 -6.43 -1.01 5.27
N CYS A 318 -6.47 0.28 5.53
CA CYS A 318 -6.86 0.82 6.84
C CYS A 318 -8.39 0.82 6.99
N VAL A 319 -8.86 1.17 8.18
CA VAL A 319 -10.29 1.16 8.52
C VAL A 319 -11.15 1.96 7.55
N GLY A 320 -10.68 3.13 7.12
CA GLY A 320 -11.42 3.99 6.18
C GLY A 320 -11.70 3.29 4.85
N GLU A 321 -10.72 2.61 4.28
CA GLU A 321 -10.87 1.86 3.02
C GLU A 321 -11.78 0.64 3.20
N LEU A 322 -11.65 -0.08 4.31
CA LEU A 322 -12.49 -1.23 4.62
C LEU A 322 -13.96 -0.83 4.76
N LEU A 323 -14.24 0.27 5.46
CA LEU A 323 -15.59 0.82 5.57
C LEU A 323 -16.12 1.33 4.25
N GLN A 324 -15.32 2.04 3.45
CA GLN A 324 -15.72 2.51 2.13
C GLN A 324 -16.17 1.36 1.23
N ASN A 325 -15.47 0.23 1.26
CA ASN A 325 -15.85 -0.96 0.50
C ASN A 325 -17.20 -1.53 0.95
N GLN A 326 -17.48 -1.53 2.25
CA GLN A 326 -18.78 -1.97 2.78
C GLN A 326 -19.90 -1.01 2.39
N PHE A 327 -19.69 0.30 2.49
CA PHE A 327 -20.64 1.29 2.01
C PHE A 327 -20.96 1.11 0.53
N ARG A 328 -19.94 0.88 -0.30
CA ARG A 328 -20.14 0.63 -1.74
C ARG A 328 -21.06 -0.57 -1.99
N VAL A 329 -20.85 -1.68 -1.28
CA VAL A 329 -21.71 -2.86 -1.37
C VAL A 329 -23.15 -2.53 -0.94
N GLY A 330 -23.28 -1.79 0.17
CA GLY A 330 -24.59 -1.34 0.67
C GLY A 330 -25.33 -0.45 -0.32
N PHE A 331 -24.64 0.53 -0.91
CA PHE A 331 -25.23 1.43 -1.91
C PHE A 331 -25.57 0.72 -3.21
N THR A 332 -24.77 -0.23 -3.66
CA THR A 332 -25.11 -1.05 -4.86
C THR A 332 -26.37 -1.87 -4.64
N ARG A 333 -26.57 -2.45 -3.45
CA ARG A 333 -27.81 -3.13 -3.07
C ARG A 333 -28.99 -2.16 -3.00
N LEU A 334 -28.79 -0.97 -2.45
CA LEU A 334 -29.78 0.08 -2.36
C LEU A 334 -30.24 0.56 -3.75
N GLU A 335 -29.27 0.83 -4.64
CA GLU A 335 -29.55 1.22 -6.03
C GLU A 335 -30.43 0.19 -6.74
N ARG A 336 -30.11 -1.10 -6.60
CA ARG A 336 -30.92 -2.18 -7.19
C ARG A 336 -32.35 -2.16 -6.67
N VAL A 337 -32.55 -2.03 -5.36
CA VAL A 337 -33.88 -1.96 -4.74
C VAL A 337 -34.66 -0.73 -5.20
N ILE A 338 -34.00 0.44 -5.32
CA ILE A 338 -34.63 1.65 -5.83
C ILE A 338 -35.09 1.44 -7.28
N ARG A 339 -34.22 0.87 -8.11
CA ARG A 339 -34.52 0.61 -9.53
C ARG A 339 -35.70 -0.37 -9.70
N GLU A 340 -35.75 -1.43 -8.90
CA GLU A 340 -36.88 -2.37 -8.86
C GLU A 340 -38.17 -1.68 -8.42
N ARG A 341 -38.15 -0.80 -7.42
CA ARG A 341 -39.32 -0.05 -6.96
C ARG A 341 -39.82 0.97 -7.98
N MET A 342 -38.90 1.65 -8.67
CA MET A 342 -39.27 2.61 -9.74
C MET A 342 -39.99 1.96 -10.89
N THR A 343 -39.76 0.66 -11.17
CA THR A 343 -40.52 -0.07 -12.22
C THR A 343 -41.91 -0.52 -11.79
N ILE A 344 -42.17 -0.60 -10.48
CA ILE A 344 -43.43 -1.14 -9.93
C ILE A 344 -44.37 -0.02 -9.49
N GLN A 345 -43.86 1.10 -9.00
CA GLN A 345 -44.65 2.20 -8.43
C GLN A 345 -45.09 3.20 -9.50
N ASP A 346 -46.25 3.83 -9.25
CA ASP A 346 -46.77 4.88 -10.09
C ASP A 346 -45.94 6.16 -9.94
N LEU A 347 -45.43 6.68 -11.06
CA LEU A 347 -44.52 7.84 -11.11
C LEU A 347 -45.19 9.14 -10.61
N ASP A 348 -46.50 9.25 -10.65
CA ASP A 348 -47.21 10.46 -10.25
C ASP A 348 -47.34 10.63 -8.72
N VAL A 349 -47.12 9.57 -7.96
CA VAL A 349 -47.28 9.56 -6.48
C VAL A 349 -45.96 9.26 -5.75
N VAL A 350 -44.90 8.91 -6.48
CA VAL A 350 -43.62 8.49 -5.92
C VAL A 350 -42.90 9.66 -5.27
N THR A 351 -42.46 9.47 -4.04
CA THR A 351 -41.53 10.38 -3.32
C THR A 351 -40.19 9.73 -3.08
N PRO A 352 -39.09 10.49 -2.95
CA PRO A 352 -37.76 9.93 -2.60
C PRO A 352 -37.78 9.08 -1.34
N GLN A 353 -38.62 9.45 -0.36
CA GLN A 353 -38.75 8.70 0.92
C GLN A 353 -39.39 7.32 0.73
N SER A 354 -40.31 7.17 -0.20
CA SER A 354 -40.97 5.89 -0.49
C SER A 354 -40.07 4.92 -1.26
N LEU A 355 -39.13 5.45 -2.05
CA LEU A 355 -38.18 4.66 -2.85
C LEU A 355 -37.00 4.20 -2.03
N ILE A 356 -36.43 5.07 -1.18
CA ILE A 356 -35.21 4.83 -0.45
C ILE A 356 -35.48 3.93 0.76
N ASN A 357 -34.84 2.76 0.78
CA ASN A 357 -34.83 1.86 1.93
C ASN A 357 -33.41 1.70 2.45
N ILE A 358 -33.13 2.24 3.62
CA ILE A 358 -31.79 2.22 4.22
C ILE A 358 -31.36 0.84 4.75
N ARG A 359 -32.30 -0.10 4.93
CA ARG A 359 -32.00 -1.42 5.54
C ARG A 359 -30.83 -2.18 4.88
N PRO A 360 -30.66 -2.20 3.54
CA PRO A 360 -29.52 -2.86 2.92
C PRO A 360 -28.17 -2.28 3.35
N VAL A 361 -28.07 -0.97 3.52
CA VAL A 361 -26.84 -0.30 3.95
C VAL A 361 -26.54 -0.59 5.42
N THR A 362 -27.54 -0.42 6.29
CA THR A 362 -27.36 -0.69 7.73
C THR A 362 -27.07 -2.17 8.01
N ALA A 363 -27.64 -3.09 7.23
CA ALA A 363 -27.36 -4.51 7.36
C ALA A 363 -25.89 -4.85 7.05
N VAL A 364 -25.34 -4.30 5.95
CA VAL A 364 -23.93 -4.53 5.58
C VAL A 364 -22.97 -3.97 6.64
N ILE A 365 -23.26 -2.78 7.16
CA ILE A 365 -22.42 -2.17 8.21
C ILE A 365 -22.49 -2.96 9.52
N LYS A 366 -23.67 -3.41 9.94
CA LYS A 366 -23.84 -4.28 11.11
C LYS A 366 -23.11 -5.61 10.93
N GLU A 367 -23.19 -6.21 9.75
CA GLU A 367 -22.49 -7.45 9.43
C GLU A 367 -20.96 -7.26 9.50
N PHE A 368 -20.45 -6.16 8.98
CA PHE A 368 -19.02 -5.86 9.04
C PHE A 368 -18.53 -5.72 10.49
N PHE A 369 -19.13 -4.86 11.30
CA PHE A 369 -18.70 -4.66 12.68
C PHE A 369 -18.92 -5.89 13.56
N GLY A 370 -19.94 -6.69 13.29
CA GLY A 370 -20.29 -7.86 14.09
C GLY A 370 -19.56 -9.14 13.72
N SER A 371 -19.34 -9.37 12.44
CA SER A 371 -18.93 -10.70 11.92
C SER A 371 -17.64 -10.71 11.09
N SER A 372 -17.10 -9.53 10.72
CA SER A 372 -15.85 -9.49 9.96
C SER A 372 -14.67 -10.00 10.81
N PRO A 373 -13.79 -10.84 10.25
CA PRO A 373 -12.56 -11.25 10.94
C PRO A 373 -11.62 -10.09 11.30
N LEU A 374 -11.75 -8.94 10.63
CA LEU A 374 -10.96 -7.74 10.88
C LEU A 374 -11.55 -6.85 11.98
N SER A 375 -12.85 -7.00 12.29
CA SER A 375 -13.47 -6.35 13.45
C SER A 375 -13.32 -7.25 14.66
N GLN A 376 -12.36 -6.93 15.51
CA GLN A 376 -11.99 -7.75 16.65
C GLN A 376 -12.34 -7.08 17.98
N PHE A 377 -12.67 -7.86 18.96
CA PHE A 377 -12.74 -7.42 20.36
C PHE A 377 -11.39 -6.86 20.75
N MET A 378 -11.36 -5.65 21.29
CA MET A 378 -10.11 -5.03 21.72
C MET A 378 -9.51 -5.79 22.90
N ASP A 379 -8.22 -6.10 22.82
CA ASP A 379 -7.47 -6.66 23.93
C ASP A 379 -7.25 -5.55 24.97
N GLN A 380 -7.95 -5.63 26.09
CA GLN A 380 -7.92 -4.63 27.17
C GLN A 380 -7.30 -5.18 28.47
N ASN A 381 -6.38 -6.13 28.38
CA ASN A 381 -5.67 -6.62 29.57
C ASN A 381 -4.85 -5.51 30.25
N ASN A 382 -4.13 -4.73 29.44
CA ASN A 382 -3.30 -3.61 29.87
C ASN A 382 -3.18 -2.57 28.75
N PRO A 383 -2.65 -1.37 29.01
CA PRO A 383 -2.50 -0.33 27.99
C PRO A 383 -1.64 -0.73 26.80
N LEU A 384 -0.61 -1.54 27.03
CA LEU A 384 0.25 -2.05 25.96
C LEU A 384 -0.51 -2.98 25.01
N ALA A 385 -1.39 -3.84 25.54
CA ALA A 385 -2.23 -4.71 24.71
C ALA A 385 -3.18 -3.92 23.82
N GLU A 386 -3.79 -2.86 24.35
CA GLU A 386 -4.64 -1.95 23.57
C GLU A 386 -3.87 -1.28 22.44
N LEU A 387 -2.72 -0.70 22.75
CA LEU A 387 -1.90 0.02 21.80
C LEU A 387 -1.37 -0.89 20.67
N THR A 388 -0.87 -2.06 21.02
CA THR A 388 -0.38 -3.04 20.04
C THR A 388 -1.50 -3.62 19.18
N HIS A 389 -2.70 -3.81 19.73
CA HIS A 389 -3.85 -4.27 18.94
C HIS A 389 -4.24 -3.28 17.84
N LYS A 390 -4.20 -1.97 18.13
CA LYS A 390 -4.47 -0.91 17.14
C LYS A 390 -3.42 -0.84 16.03
N ARG A 391 -2.20 -1.30 16.29
CA ARG A 391 -1.07 -1.32 15.33
C ARG A 391 -0.85 -2.68 14.65
N ARG A 392 -1.76 -3.62 14.84
CA ARG A 392 -1.73 -4.96 14.24
C ARG A 392 -1.97 -4.89 12.73
N LEU A 393 -1.25 -5.71 11.98
CA LEU A 393 -1.37 -5.89 10.53
C LEU A 393 -1.71 -7.35 10.26
N SER A 394 -2.88 -7.60 9.67
CA SER A 394 -3.37 -8.94 9.37
C SER A 394 -3.33 -9.23 7.88
N ALA A 395 -2.76 -10.35 7.47
CA ALA A 395 -2.84 -10.84 6.09
C ALA A 395 -4.14 -11.63 5.83
N LEU A 396 -4.92 -11.91 6.88
CA LEU A 396 -6.16 -12.69 6.83
C LEU A 396 -7.37 -11.79 6.49
N GLY A 397 -8.50 -12.41 6.22
CA GLY A 397 -9.77 -11.70 6.02
C GLY A 397 -10.21 -11.65 4.56
N PRO A 398 -11.31 -10.95 4.26
CA PRO A 398 -11.87 -10.86 2.91
C PRO A 398 -10.87 -10.25 1.93
N GLY A 399 -10.61 -10.94 0.81
CA GLY A 399 -9.61 -10.52 -0.18
C GLY A 399 -8.15 -10.73 0.25
N GLY A 400 -7.90 -11.33 1.40
CA GLY A 400 -6.58 -11.71 1.90
C GLY A 400 -6.30 -13.20 1.78
N LEU A 401 -5.31 -13.67 2.54
CA LEU A 401 -4.87 -15.06 2.56
C LEU A 401 -5.73 -15.91 3.51
N SER A 402 -5.78 -17.22 3.25
CA SER A 402 -6.26 -18.20 4.23
C SER A 402 -5.08 -18.88 4.91
N ARG A 403 -5.24 -19.26 6.18
CA ARG A 403 -4.18 -19.92 6.99
C ARG A 403 -3.62 -21.17 6.31
N GLU A 404 -4.48 -21.96 5.70
CA GLU A 404 -4.14 -23.25 5.08
C GLU A 404 -3.42 -23.09 3.74
N ARG A 405 -3.66 -21.98 3.02
CA ARG A 405 -3.10 -21.71 1.69
C ARG A 405 -1.88 -20.80 1.71
N ALA A 406 -1.55 -20.24 2.87
CA ALA A 406 -0.38 -19.39 3.00
C ALA A 406 0.90 -20.22 2.97
N SER A 407 1.76 -19.97 1.98
CA SER A 407 3.09 -20.59 1.85
C SER A 407 4.04 -20.09 2.95
N PHE A 408 5.20 -20.72 3.06
CA PHE A 408 6.27 -20.27 3.95
C PHE A 408 6.81 -18.89 3.54
N ASP A 409 6.92 -18.63 2.24
CA ASP A 409 7.48 -17.37 1.72
C ASP A 409 6.74 -16.13 2.24
N VAL A 410 5.39 -16.20 2.31
CA VAL A 410 4.56 -15.08 2.82
C VAL A 410 4.75 -14.86 4.33
N ARG A 411 5.18 -15.90 5.08
CA ARG A 411 5.41 -15.86 6.52
C ARG A 411 6.81 -15.45 6.91
N ASP A 412 7.73 -15.48 5.95
CA ASP A 412 9.13 -15.13 6.17
C ASP A 412 9.33 -13.63 6.37
N ILE A 413 10.45 -13.29 6.98
CA ILE A 413 10.88 -11.91 7.16
C ILE A 413 11.63 -11.50 5.89
N HIS A 414 11.07 -10.53 5.17
CA HIS A 414 11.70 -9.95 4.00
C HIS A 414 12.61 -8.78 4.38
N TYR A 415 13.67 -8.50 3.63
CA TYR A 415 14.58 -7.39 3.94
C TYR A 415 13.87 -6.02 3.98
N THR A 416 12.79 -5.85 3.22
CA THR A 416 11.97 -4.62 3.20
C THR A 416 11.18 -4.38 4.48
N HIS A 417 11.12 -5.36 5.39
CA HIS A 417 10.47 -5.21 6.70
C HIS A 417 11.23 -4.25 7.62
N TYR A 418 12.52 -4.01 7.35
CA TYR A 418 13.34 -3.12 8.17
C TYR A 418 12.73 -1.72 8.27
N GLY A 419 12.51 -1.26 9.50
CA GLY A 419 11.89 0.03 9.79
C GLY A 419 10.39 0.13 9.47
N ARG A 420 9.74 -0.94 9.00
CA ARG A 420 8.32 -0.97 8.59
C ARG A 420 7.50 -1.96 9.38
N MET A 421 7.92 -3.19 9.44
CA MET A 421 7.26 -4.27 10.19
C MET A 421 8.23 -4.91 11.16
N CYS A 422 7.80 -5.14 12.40
CA CYS A 422 8.64 -5.77 13.39
C CYS A 422 8.94 -7.23 13.01
N PRO A 423 10.20 -7.65 12.98
CA PRO A 423 10.56 -9.03 12.68
C PRO A 423 10.36 -9.99 13.85
N ILE A 424 10.16 -9.49 15.07
CA ILE A 424 10.11 -10.26 16.30
C ILE A 424 8.68 -10.48 16.75
N GLU A 425 7.85 -9.45 16.78
CA GLU A 425 6.48 -9.54 17.28
C GLU A 425 5.55 -10.18 16.24
N THR A 426 5.22 -11.45 16.43
CA THR A 426 4.24 -12.21 15.66
C THR A 426 3.65 -13.30 16.56
N PRO A 427 2.39 -13.74 16.35
CA PRO A 427 1.85 -14.87 17.10
C PRO A 427 2.64 -16.16 16.87
N GLU A 428 2.63 -17.03 17.85
CA GLU A 428 3.08 -18.41 17.71
C GLU A 428 1.95 -19.29 17.15
N GLY A 429 2.30 -20.32 16.41
CA GLY A 429 1.34 -21.30 15.88
C GLY A 429 0.87 -20.99 14.45
N PRO A 430 -0.40 -21.32 14.10
CA PRO A 430 -0.88 -21.29 12.70
C PRO A 430 -0.84 -19.91 12.04
N ASN A 431 -0.86 -18.85 12.82
CA ASN A 431 -0.88 -17.47 12.35
C ASN A 431 0.51 -16.81 12.26
N ILE A 432 1.59 -17.55 12.52
CA ILE A 432 2.95 -17.02 12.47
C ILE A 432 3.22 -16.39 11.10
N GLY A 433 3.79 -15.19 11.10
CA GLY A 433 4.09 -14.43 9.89
C GLY A 433 2.89 -13.85 9.13
N LEU A 434 1.65 -14.28 9.45
CA LEU A 434 0.42 -13.74 8.84
C LEU A 434 -0.15 -12.55 9.62
N ILE A 435 0.16 -12.47 10.90
CA ILE A 435 -0.19 -11.34 11.75
C ILE A 435 1.12 -10.70 12.20
N ASN A 436 1.30 -9.45 11.83
CA ASN A 436 2.50 -8.67 12.10
C ASN A 436 2.12 -7.36 12.77
N TYR A 437 3.11 -6.60 13.20
CA TYR A 437 2.93 -5.33 13.89
C TYR A 437 3.78 -4.24 13.26
N LEU A 438 3.21 -3.04 13.16
CA LEU A 438 3.88 -1.88 12.60
C LEU A 438 5.08 -1.48 13.47
N ALA A 439 6.22 -1.19 12.85
CA ALA A 439 7.39 -0.69 13.55
C ALA A 439 7.14 0.71 14.16
N THR A 440 7.92 1.08 15.17
CA THR A 440 7.70 2.30 15.97
C THR A 440 7.72 3.59 15.14
N TYR A 441 8.63 3.72 14.19
CA TYR A 441 8.80 4.92 13.36
C TYR A 441 8.07 4.87 12.02
N ALA A 442 7.46 3.73 11.68
CA ALA A 442 6.78 3.55 10.41
C ALA A 442 5.50 4.38 10.30
N LYS A 443 5.23 4.88 9.10
CA LYS A 443 4.01 5.57 8.71
C LYS A 443 3.38 4.90 7.49
N ILE A 444 2.09 5.16 7.29
CA ILE A 444 1.34 4.69 6.12
C ILE A 444 1.09 5.90 5.23
N ASN A 445 1.46 5.79 3.94
CA ASN A 445 1.24 6.86 2.97
C ASN A 445 -0.18 6.87 2.40
N GLU A 446 -0.46 7.84 1.50
CA GLU A 446 -1.76 7.99 0.84
C GLU A 446 -2.18 6.76 0.02
N TYR A 447 -1.22 5.98 -0.47
CA TYR A 447 -1.44 4.78 -1.25
C TYR A 447 -1.60 3.51 -0.39
N GLY A 448 -1.36 3.60 0.92
CA GLY A 448 -1.40 2.48 1.85
C GLY A 448 -0.07 1.73 1.97
N PHE A 449 1.01 2.18 1.36
CA PHE A 449 2.34 1.59 1.56
C PHE A 449 2.97 2.07 2.86
N ILE A 450 3.77 1.21 3.48
CA ILE A 450 4.47 1.53 4.73
C ILE A 450 5.76 2.26 4.37
N GLU A 451 5.96 3.42 5.00
CA GLU A 451 7.15 4.25 4.84
C GLU A 451 7.99 4.24 6.11
N ALA A 452 9.31 4.27 5.92
CA ALA A 452 10.27 4.43 7.01
C ALA A 452 11.01 5.76 6.91
N PRO A 453 11.38 6.40 8.04
CA PRO A 453 12.10 7.66 8.04
C PRO A 453 13.60 7.45 7.91
N TYR A 454 14.26 8.31 7.14
CA TYR A 454 15.71 8.35 6.99
C TYR A 454 16.20 9.79 6.95
N ARG A 455 17.40 10.03 7.50
CA ARG A 455 18.07 11.34 7.42
C ARG A 455 18.86 11.43 6.13
N LYS A 456 18.69 12.53 5.42
CA LYS A 456 19.37 12.79 4.16
C LYS A 456 20.82 13.17 4.37
N VAL A 457 21.71 12.65 3.53
CA VAL A 457 23.12 13.08 3.44
C VAL A 457 23.26 14.08 2.30
N ASP A 458 23.85 15.22 2.58
CA ASP A 458 24.16 16.20 1.54
C ASP A 458 25.40 15.74 0.75
N LYS A 459 25.21 15.39 -0.50
CA LYS A 459 26.28 14.93 -1.41
C LYS A 459 27.38 15.98 -1.66
N ALA A 460 27.06 17.26 -1.57
CA ALA A 460 28.02 18.34 -1.83
C ALA A 460 28.99 18.51 -0.67
N THR A 461 28.52 18.37 0.56
CA THR A 461 29.32 18.59 1.78
C THR A 461 29.71 17.30 2.50
N GLY A 462 29.06 16.18 2.16
CA GLY A 462 29.21 14.89 2.84
C GLY A 462 28.66 14.88 4.27
N LYS A 463 27.84 15.88 4.65
CA LYS A 463 27.27 16.01 5.99
C LYS A 463 25.93 15.29 6.09
N VAL A 464 25.69 14.64 7.23
CA VAL A 464 24.37 14.13 7.61
C VAL A 464 23.51 15.31 8.04
N THR A 465 22.39 15.54 7.34
CA THR A 465 21.47 16.63 7.65
C THR A 465 20.42 16.19 8.67
N ASP A 466 19.73 17.16 9.27
CA ASP A 466 18.56 16.89 10.14
C ASP A 466 17.25 16.76 9.36
N ILE A 467 17.32 16.79 8.02
CA ILE A 467 16.17 16.61 7.15
C ILE A 467 15.79 15.12 7.14
N VAL A 468 14.59 14.83 7.64
CA VAL A 468 14.03 13.48 7.65
C VAL A 468 13.06 13.32 6.49
N GLU A 469 13.33 12.36 5.63
CA GLU A 469 12.46 11.99 4.52
C GLU A 469 11.87 10.59 4.78
N TYR A 470 10.56 10.45 4.56
CA TYR A 470 9.88 9.16 4.61
C TYR A 470 9.86 8.55 3.22
N MET A 471 10.27 7.30 3.10
CA MET A 471 10.29 6.62 1.81
C MET A 471 9.72 5.21 1.89
N THR A 472 9.10 4.79 0.79
CA THR A 472 8.62 3.42 0.59
C THR A 472 9.77 2.47 0.28
N ALA A 473 9.55 1.16 0.42
CA ALA A 473 10.58 0.16 0.22
C ALA A 473 11.16 0.16 -1.21
N ASP A 474 10.32 0.40 -2.19
CA ASP A 474 10.72 0.44 -3.60
C ASP A 474 11.58 1.66 -3.98
N VAL A 475 11.43 2.77 -3.23
CA VAL A 475 12.28 3.96 -3.38
C VAL A 475 13.61 3.74 -2.63
N GLU A 476 13.56 3.11 -1.45
CA GLU A 476 14.76 2.80 -0.65
C GLU A 476 15.75 1.89 -1.39
N ASP A 477 15.25 0.96 -2.21
CA ASP A 477 16.09 0.03 -2.99
C ASP A 477 17.10 0.72 -3.93
N ASP A 478 16.86 1.96 -4.26
CA ASP A 478 17.74 2.76 -5.14
C ASP A 478 18.88 3.45 -4.41
N TYR A 479 18.88 3.46 -3.06
CA TYR A 479 19.79 4.24 -2.25
C TYR A 479 20.69 3.38 -1.34
N TYR A 480 21.84 3.95 -0.98
CA TYR A 480 22.74 3.41 0.04
C TYR A 480 22.39 4.03 1.39
N VAL A 481 21.95 3.20 2.33
CA VAL A 481 21.50 3.65 3.65
C VAL A 481 22.46 3.17 4.72
N ALA A 482 23.14 4.11 5.40
CA ALA A 482 24.05 3.82 6.49
C ALA A 482 23.29 3.56 7.80
N GLN A 483 23.92 2.84 8.72
CA GLN A 483 23.38 2.60 10.06
C GLN A 483 23.48 3.87 10.93
N ALA A 484 22.54 4.03 11.87
CA ALA A 484 22.51 5.18 12.77
C ALA A 484 23.72 5.23 13.75
N ALA A 485 24.34 4.09 14.02
CA ALA A 485 25.46 3.96 14.95
C ALA A 485 26.83 4.29 14.33
N GLU A 486 26.90 4.60 13.03
CA GLU A 486 28.17 4.98 12.39
C GLU A 486 28.73 6.27 13.01
N PRO A 487 30.03 6.29 13.34
CA PRO A 487 30.63 7.45 13.98
C PRO A 487 30.69 8.65 13.02
N LEU A 488 30.25 9.79 13.52
CA LEU A 488 30.35 11.08 12.83
C LEU A 488 31.44 11.93 13.47
N ASP A 489 32.08 12.76 12.67
CA ASP A 489 33.01 13.77 13.14
C ASP A 489 32.30 15.00 13.74
N GLU A 490 33.05 15.99 14.26
CA GLU A 490 32.51 17.22 14.83
C GLU A 490 31.74 18.07 13.79
N GLU A 491 31.99 17.85 12.49
CA GLU A 491 31.33 18.55 11.41
C GLU A 491 30.05 17.82 10.90
N GLY A 492 29.75 16.63 11.46
CA GLY A 492 28.61 15.80 11.07
C GLY A 492 28.86 14.97 9.80
N ARG A 493 30.11 14.70 9.45
CA ARG A 493 30.51 13.79 8.37
C ARG A 493 30.89 12.43 8.93
N PHE A 494 30.86 11.39 8.10
CA PHE A 494 31.35 10.07 8.50
C PHE A 494 32.83 10.10 8.80
N ALA A 495 33.21 9.65 10.00
CA ALA A 495 34.59 9.61 10.43
C ALA A 495 35.43 8.59 9.64
N ASN A 496 34.82 7.46 9.28
CA ASN A 496 35.46 6.40 8.52
C ASN A 496 35.40 6.68 7.01
N PRO A 497 36.45 6.37 6.23
CA PRO A 497 36.46 6.52 4.78
C PRO A 497 35.53 5.50 4.09
N ARG A 498 35.30 4.33 4.72
CA ARG A 498 34.37 3.32 4.30
C ARG A 498 33.31 3.09 5.37
N VAL A 499 32.06 3.08 4.95
CA VAL A 499 30.88 3.01 5.82
C VAL A 499 30.09 1.74 5.49
N ILE A 500 29.62 1.05 6.52
CA ILE A 500 28.73 -0.10 6.36
C ILE A 500 27.31 0.41 6.08
N CYS A 501 26.76 -0.01 4.97
CA CYS A 501 25.43 0.38 4.54
C CYS A 501 24.62 -0.81 4.06
N ARG A 502 23.30 -0.61 4.00
CA ARG A 502 22.35 -1.51 3.35
C ARG A 502 22.08 -1.02 1.94
N HIS A 503 22.05 -1.94 1.02
CA HIS A 503 21.56 -1.72 -0.34
C HIS A 503 20.77 -2.96 -0.76
N ARG A 504 19.45 -2.81 -0.87
CA ARG A 504 18.50 -3.94 -1.06
C ARG A 504 18.66 -4.99 0.06
N ASP A 505 18.93 -6.24 -0.27
CA ASP A 505 19.11 -7.38 0.63
C ASP A 505 20.55 -7.54 1.13
N GLU A 506 21.50 -6.76 0.60
CA GLU A 506 22.93 -6.86 0.91
C GLU A 506 23.37 -5.81 1.94
N ILE A 507 24.28 -6.24 2.83
CA ILE A 507 25.04 -5.36 3.71
C ILE A 507 26.44 -5.23 3.14
N ILE A 508 26.79 -4.05 2.65
CA ILE A 508 28.05 -3.80 1.96
C ILE A 508 28.81 -2.64 2.60
N SER A 509 30.12 -2.61 2.39
CA SER A 509 30.95 -1.48 2.79
C SER A 509 31.32 -0.66 1.56
N VAL A 510 30.88 0.59 1.53
CA VAL A 510 31.10 1.53 0.42
C VAL A 510 31.85 2.77 0.88
N GLU A 511 32.34 3.55 -0.06
CA GLU A 511 32.96 4.85 0.24
C GLU A 511 31.90 5.81 0.79
N ARG A 512 32.26 6.62 1.78
CA ARG A 512 31.36 7.56 2.48
C ARG A 512 30.63 8.53 1.54
N GLU A 513 31.21 8.84 0.37
CA GLU A 513 30.65 9.75 -0.63
C GLU A 513 29.44 9.14 -1.38
N LEU A 514 29.32 7.82 -1.38
CA LEU A 514 28.22 7.11 -2.02
C LEU A 514 26.98 7.02 -1.14
N ILE A 515 27.08 7.26 0.17
CA ILE A 515 25.97 7.18 1.10
C ILE A 515 24.94 8.26 0.80
N ASP A 516 23.67 7.86 0.67
CA ASP A 516 22.55 8.76 0.38
C ASP A 516 21.78 9.15 1.63
N TYR A 517 21.53 8.17 2.51
CA TYR A 517 20.73 8.33 3.72
C TYR A 517 21.33 7.60 4.91
N VAL A 518 20.87 7.98 6.09
CA VAL A 518 21.24 7.37 7.37
C VAL A 518 19.97 7.04 8.15
N ASP A 519 19.96 5.91 8.86
CA ASP A 519 18.86 5.56 9.76
C ASP A 519 18.67 6.62 10.84
N VAL A 520 17.42 6.91 11.20
CA VAL A 520 17.10 7.89 12.25
C VAL A 520 17.48 7.37 13.62
N SER A 521 17.25 6.08 13.89
CA SER A 521 17.50 5.44 15.18
C SER A 521 17.80 3.95 14.99
N PRO A 522 18.66 3.35 15.83
CA PRO A 522 18.89 1.91 15.84
C PRO A 522 17.63 1.10 16.18
N ASN A 523 16.69 1.71 16.93
CA ASN A 523 15.47 1.05 17.42
C ASN A 523 14.33 1.07 16.41
N MET A 524 14.51 1.62 15.21
CA MET A 524 13.42 1.78 14.24
C MET A 524 12.88 0.47 13.68
N MET A 525 13.58 -0.64 13.82
CA MET A 525 13.13 -1.94 13.29
C MET A 525 12.11 -2.64 14.20
N THR A 526 12.00 -2.25 15.47
CA THR A 526 11.16 -2.94 16.46
C THR A 526 9.76 -2.34 16.56
N SER A 527 8.78 -3.18 16.94
CA SER A 527 7.46 -2.72 17.36
C SER A 527 7.49 -2.17 18.79
N ILE A 528 6.38 -1.61 19.24
CA ILE A 528 6.26 -1.04 20.58
C ILE A 528 6.49 -2.11 21.64
N ALA A 529 5.81 -3.27 21.56
CA ALA A 529 5.97 -4.33 22.57
C ALA A 529 7.41 -4.86 22.62
N THR A 530 8.06 -5.02 21.49
CA THR A 530 9.46 -5.43 21.41
C THR A 530 10.40 -4.36 21.99
N ALA A 531 10.09 -3.09 21.79
CA ALA A 531 10.87 -1.98 22.31
C ALA A 531 10.78 -1.84 23.86
N PHE A 532 9.83 -2.50 24.51
CA PHE A 532 9.76 -2.60 25.97
C PHE A 532 10.78 -3.56 26.59
N ILE A 533 11.38 -4.46 25.80
CA ILE A 533 12.34 -5.46 26.29
C ILE A 533 13.68 -4.80 26.52
N PRO A 534 14.16 -4.69 27.77
CA PRO A 534 15.49 -4.15 28.05
C PRO A 534 16.56 -5.17 27.61
N PHE A 535 17.70 -4.67 27.10
CA PHE A 535 18.81 -5.50 26.61
C PHE A 535 18.41 -6.51 25.54
N LEU A 536 17.50 -6.10 24.64
CA LEU A 536 16.97 -6.95 23.57
C LEU A 536 18.08 -7.56 22.69
N GLU A 537 19.14 -6.80 22.47
CA GLU A 537 20.28 -7.21 21.66
C GLU A 537 21.04 -8.44 22.21
N ASN A 538 20.88 -8.75 23.50
CA ASN A 538 21.48 -9.90 24.15
C ASN A 538 20.57 -11.14 24.16
N ASP A 539 19.31 -11.01 23.73
CA ASP A 539 18.33 -12.08 23.72
C ASP A 539 18.24 -12.76 22.35
N ASP A 540 17.99 -14.06 22.37
CA ASP A 540 17.63 -14.78 21.16
C ASP A 540 16.27 -14.33 20.63
N ALA A 541 16.15 -14.22 19.31
CA ALA A 541 14.93 -13.73 18.66
C ALA A 541 13.67 -14.55 19.04
N ASN A 542 13.79 -15.86 19.18
CA ASN A 542 12.68 -16.71 19.59
C ASN A 542 12.17 -16.39 21.00
N ARG A 543 13.08 -16.09 21.94
CA ARG A 543 12.70 -15.70 23.31
C ARG A 543 12.19 -14.28 23.39
N ALA A 544 12.71 -13.36 22.58
CA ALA A 544 12.18 -12.01 22.44
C ALA A 544 10.73 -12.02 21.90
N LEU A 545 10.43 -12.88 20.93
CA LEU A 545 9.07 -13.08 20.42
C LEU A 545 8.11 -13.54 21.53
N MET A 546 8.50 -14.56 22.29
CA MET A 546 7.70 -15.05 23.42
C MET A 546 7.49 -13.95 24.47
N GLY A 547 8.54 -13.22 24.83
CA GLY A 547 8.49 -12.11 25.78
C GLY A 547 7.57 -10.98 25.33
N ALA A 548 7.66 -10.55 24.06
CA ALA A 548 6.80 -9.54 23.48
C ALA A 548 5.31 -9.96 23.52
N ASN A 549 5.02 -11.22 23.21
CA ASN A 549 3.66 -11.76 23.29
C ASN A 549 3.16 -11.84 24.73
N MET A 550 4.00 -12.22 25.70
CA MET A 550 3.61 -12.33 27.11
C MET A 550 3.37 -10.98 27.77
N GLN A 551 4.08 -9.92 27.41
CA GLN A 551 3.84 -8.56 27.92
C GLN A 551 2.38 -8.11 27.71
N ARG A 552 1.76 -8.49 26.60
CA ARG A 552 0.36 -8.17 26.29
C ARG A 552 -0.66 -8.91 27.17
N GLN A 553 -0.26 -9.95 27.86
CA GLN A 553 -1.10 -10.77 28.73
C GLN A 553 -1.00 -10.38 30.21
N ALA A 554 -0.16 -9.39 30.55
CA ALA A 554 0.03 -8.94 31.92
C ALA A 554 -1.27 -8.36 32.51
N VAL A 555 -1.63 -8.82 33.71
CA VAL A 555 -2.81 -8.37 34.42
C VAL A 555 -2.50 -7.09 35.20
N PRO A 556 -3.38 -6.06 35.20
CA PRO A 556 -3.22 -4.87 36.02
C PRO A 556 -3.16 -5.20 37.51
N LEU A 557 -2.11 -4.76 38.17
CA LEU A 557 -1.93 -5.00 39.62
C LEU A 557 -2.64 -3.94 40.45
N MET A 558 -3.00 -4.26 41.70
CA MET A 558 -3.61 -3.32 42.64
C MET A 558 -2.64 -2.19 43.01
N VAL A 559 -1.38 -2.53 43.25
CA VAL A 559 -0.28 -1.58 43.51
C VAL A 559 0.73 -1.75 42.41
N THR A 560 0.82 -0.77 41.54
CA THR A 560 1.73 -0.73 40.42
C THR A 560 3.06 -0.14 40.83
N GLU A 561 4.15 -0.61 40.21
CA GLU A 561 5.51 -0.08 40.38
C GLU A 561 6.11 0.18 39.02
N ALA A 562 6.64 1.38 38.81
CA ALA A 562 7.43 1.67 37.61
C ALA A 562 8.67 0.78 37.56
N PRO A 563 9.04 0.23 36.38
CA PRO A 563 10.22 -0.61 36.27
C PRO A 563 11.49 0.22 36.53
N ILE A 564 12.42 -0.33 37.33
CA ILE A 564 13.73 0.28 37.57
C ILE A 564 14.62 0.16 36.33
N VAL A 565 14.57 -1.02 35.68
CA VAL A 565 15.25 -1.28 34.39
C VAL A 565 14.23 -1.20 33.28
N ALA A 566 14.37 -0.22 32.41
CA ALA A 566 13.42 0.12 31.36
C ALA A 566 14.14 0.66 30.12
N THR A 567 13.42 0.84 29.04
CA THR A 567 13.95 1.32 27.74
C THR A 567 13.68 2.80 27.47
N GLY A 568 12.82 3.44 28.28
CA GLY A 568 12.43 4.85 28.12
C GLY A 568 11.20 5.10 27.25
N ILE A 569 10.62 4.08 26.65
CA ILE A 569 9.41 4.21 25.83
C ILE A 569 8.11 4.18 26.67
N GLU A 570 8.20 3.80 27.94
CA GLU A 570 7.07 3.55 28.83
C GLU A 570 6.17 4.76 29.01
N HIS A 571 6.76 5.93 29.21
CA HIS A 571 6.00 7.17 29.39
C HIS A 571 5.23 7.55 28.12
N LYS A 572 5.91 7.51 26.96
CA LYS A 572 5.28 7.83 25.69
C LYS A 572 4.13 6.87 25.37
N CYS A 573 4.30 5.59 25.64
CA CYS A 573 3.26 4.59 25.43
C CYS A 573 2.07 4.78 26.37
N ALA A 574 2.29 5.18 27.63
CA ALA A 574 1.23 5.48 28.57
C ALA A 574 0.36 6.66 28.11
N VAL A 575 0.99 7.70 27.59
CA VAL A 575 0.29 8.87 27.04
C VAL A 575 -0.45 8.53 25.74
N ASP A 576 0.21 7.87 24.81
CA ASP A 576 -0.34 7.55 23.47
C ASP A 576 -1.47 6.49 23.53
N SER A 577 -1.51 5.66 24.57
CA SER A 577 -2.61 4.71 24.79
C SER A 577 -3.92 5.38 25.27
N GLU A 578 -3.89 6.67 25.64
CA GLU A 578 -5.01 7.43 26.20
C GLU A 578 -5.63 6.83 27.48
N VAL A 579 -4.95 5.88 28.10
CA VAL A 579 -5.38 5.28 29.39
C VAL A 579 -5.11 6.23 30.55
N CYS A 580 -4.02 7.00 30.45
CA CYS A 580 -3.71 8.09 31.37
C CYS A 580 -4.39 9.39 30.92
N ILE A 581 -4.86 10.17 31.85
CA ILE A 581 -5.44 11.48 31.55
C ILE A 581 -4.34 12.52 31.57
N THR A 582 -4.27 13.33 30.53
CA THR A 582 -3.29 14.42 30.37
C THR A 582 -3.97 15.79 30.40
N ALA A 583 -3.25 16.80 30.89
CA ALA A 583 -3.71 18.19 30.87
C ALA A 583 -3.67 18.73 29.40
N LYS A 584 -4.71 19.43 28.98
CA LYS A 584 -4.83 20.01 27.63
C LYS A 584 -3.99 21.26 27.42
N GLY A 585 -3.64 21.95 28.52
CA GLY A 585 -2.90 23.19 28.49
C GLY A 585 -2.20 23.48 29.82
N PRO A 586 -1.38 24.53 29.91
CA PRO A 586 -0.79 24.96 31.16
C PRO A 586 -1.85 25.55 32.10
N GLY A 587 -1.81 25.21 33.38
CA GLY A 587 -2.79 25.68 34.34
C GLY A 587 -2.51 25.23 35.76
N VAL A 588 -3.48 25.45 36.68
CA VAL A 588 -3.40 25.10 38.08
C VAL A 588 -4.56 24.17 38.46
N ILE A 589 -4.25 23.14 39.23
CA ILE A 589 -5.23 22.19 39.74
C ILE A 589 -6.06 22.86 40.83
N THR A 590 -7.36 23.03 40.61
CA THR A 590 -8.26 23.69 41.56
C THR A 590 -8.97 22.71 42.50
N ARG A 591 -9.24 21.50 42.02
CA ARG A 591 -9.93 20.46 42.77
C ARG A 591 -9.44 19.08 42.41
N VAL A 592 -9.22 18.22 43.39
CA VAL A 592 -8.90 16.81 43.21
C VAL A 592 -9.82 15.98 44.11
N SER A 593 -10.48 15.00 43.53
CA SER A 593 -11.25 13.98 44.22
C SER A 593 -10.96 12.61 43.62
N ALA A 594 -11.42 11.55 44.25
CA ALA A 594 -11.24 10.20 43.68
C ALA A 594 -11.92 10.00 42.33
N THR A 595 -12.91 10.83 42.00
CA THR A 595 -13.71 10.72 40.76
C THR A 595 -13.49 11.85 39.76
N ASN A 596 -13.03 13.03 40.21
CA ASN A 596 -12.92 14.21 39.38
C ASN A 596 -11.67 15.02 39.69
N ILE A 597 -11.07 15.57 38.64
CA ILE A 597 -9.99 16.56 38.68
C ILE A 597 -10.47 17.79 37.94
N SER A 598 -10.38 18.99 38.57
CA SER A 598 -10.68 20.27 37.91
C SER A 598 -9.41 21.07 37.74
N VAL A 599 -9.18 21.55 36.50
CA VAL A 599 -8.02 22.35 36.12
C VAL A 599 -8.50 23.72 35.65
N SER A 600 -7.90 24.79 36.17
CA SER A 600 -8.06 26.14 35.64
C SER A 600 -6.85 26.47 34.77
N TYR A 601 -7.06 26.63 33.49
CA TYR A 601 -6.01 26.91 32.53
C TYR A 601 -5.67 28.41 32.48
N ASP A 602 -4.46 28.73 32.07
CA ASP A 602 -3.94 30.09 31.97
C ASP A 602 -4.70 30.93 30.92
N ASP A 603 -5.41 30.28 29.98
CA ASP A 603 -6.29 30.92 28.96
C ASP A 603 -7.68 31.33 29.53
N GLY A 604 -7.92 31.12 30.83
CA GLY A 604 -9.17 31.42 31.50
C GLY A 604 -10.25 30.34 31.40
N ASN A 605 -10.00 29.25 30.70
CA ASN A 605 -10.89 28.11 30.60
C ASN A 605 -10.73 27.19 31.82
N THR A 606 -11.80 26.51 32.20
CA THR A 606 -11.77 25.45 33.23
C THR A 606 -12.19 24.13 32.59
N ALA A 607 -11.51 23.02 32.94
CA ALA A 607 -11.88 21.69 32.52
C ALA A 607 -12.06 20.77 33.72
N ASP A 608 -13.13 20.01 33.68
CA ASP A 608 -13.42 18.95 34.64
C ASP A 608 -13.20 17.59 34.02
N TYR A 609 -12.27 16.82 34.58
CA TYR A 609 -11.94 15.47 34.15
C TYR A 609 -12.59 14.45 35.05
N THR A 610 -13.48 13.63 34.49
CA THR A 610 -14.13 12.53 35.24
C THR A 610 -13.28 11.27 35.10
N LEU A 611 -12.92 10.67 36.24
CA LEU A 611 -12.10 9.46 36.29
C LEU A 611 -12.97 8.22 36.26
N THR A 612 -12.56 7.25 35.44
CA THR A 612 -13.19 5.92 35.37
C THR A 612 -12.82 5.12 36.63
N LYS A 613 -13.82 4.62 37.34
CA LYS A 613 -13.63 3.90 38.62
C LYS A 613 -14.16 2.47 38.50
N PHE A 614 -13.27 1.50 38.75
CA PHE A 614 -13.58 0.07 38.87
C PHE A 614 -14.46 -0.49 37.76
N ALA A 615 -14.28 -0.01 36.55
CA ALA A 615 -15.00 -0.52 35.38
C ALA A 615 -14.43 -1.87 34.94
N ARG A 616 -15.28 -2.67 34.32
CA ARG A 616 -14.86 -3.97 33.74
C ARG A 616 -14.32 -3.77 32.35
N SER A 617 -13.16 -4.35 32.04
CA SER A 617 -12.63 -4.44 30.66
C SER A 617 -13.27 -5.60 29.88
N ASN A 618 -12.99 -5.70 28.59
CA ASN A 618 -13.45 -6.80 27.74
C ASN A 618 -13.00 -8.18 28.24
N GLN A 619 -11.81 -8.29 28.82
CA GLN A 619 -11.25 -9.52 29.40
C GLN A 619 -11.60 -9.71 30.89
N GLY A 620 -12.44 -8.86 31.44
CA GLY A 620 -12.85 -8.95 32.87
C GLY A 620 -11.84 -8.40 33.86
N THR A 621 -10.82 -7.66 33.41
CA THR A 621 -9.85 -6.97 34.25
C THR A 621 -10.42 -5.63 34.73
N CYS A 622 -9.83 -5.06 35.81
CA CYS A 622 -10.27 -3.82 36.39
C CYS A 622 -9.67 -2.60 35.70
N ILE A 623 -10.50 -1.69 35.21
CA ILE A 623 -10.12 -0.37 34.73
C ILE A 623 -10.38 0.63 35.85
N ASN A 624 -9.33 1.21 36.42
CA ASN A 624 -9.42 2.17 37.49
C ASN A 624 -8.40 3.29 37.30
N GLN A 625 -8.87 4.53 37.19
CA GLN A 625 -8.02 5.72 37.10
C GLN A 625 -7.83 6.36 38.47
N ARG A 626 -6.60 6.78 38.76
CA ARG A 626 -6.21 7.40 40.03
C ARG A 626 -5.53 8.74 39.78
N PRO A 627 -5.91 9.82 40.51
CA PRO A 627 -5.22 11.10 40.41
C PRO A 627 -3.80 10.97 40.97
N ILE A 628 -2.84 11.63 40.34
CA ILE A 628 -1.43 11.70 40.76
C ILE A 628 -1.01 13.12 41.14
N VAL A 629 -1.87 14.10 40.93
CA VAL A 629 -1.65 15.53 41.22
C VAL A 629 -2.34 15.98 42.47
N THR A 630 -1.87 17.09 43.04
CA THR A 630 -2.43 17.70 44.27
C THR A 630 -3.08 19.06 43.96
N VAL A 631 -3.99 19.50 44.84
CA VAL A 631 -4.64 20.81 44.70
C VAL A 631 -3.61 21.94 44.84
N GLY A 632 -3.64 22.90 43.93
CA GLY A 632 -2.70 24.01 43.84
C GLY A 632 -1.43 23.70 43.02
N GLU A 633 -1.25 22.49 42.55
CA GLU A 633 -0.14 22.11 41.69
C GLU A 633 -0.28 22.72 40.28
N ARG A 634 0.83 23.23 39.73
CA ARG A 634 0.88 23.74 38.38
C ARG A 634 1.20 22.60 37.41
N VAL A 635 0.42 22.51 36.34
CA VAL A 635 0.58 21.49 35.29
C VAL A 635 0.88 22.14 33.95
N GLU A 636 1.63 21.43 33.09
CA GLU A 636 1.93 21.83 31.74
C GLU A 636 1.06 21.07 30.74
N ALA A 637 1.02 21.55 29.48
CA ALA A 637 0.32 20.86 28.41
C ALA A 637 0.91 19.47 28.17
N GLY A 638 0.06 18.44 28.12
CA GLY A 638 0.49 17.04 27.92
C GLY A 638 0.99 16.33 29.18
N GLN A 639 1.09 17.01 30.33
CA GLN A 639 1.45 16.38 31.61
C GLN A 639 0.34 15.43 32.08
N VAL A 640 0.74 14.23 32.52
CA VAL A 640 -0.20 13.24 33.08
C VAL A 640 -0.71 13.72 34.43
N ILE A 641 -2.03 13.77 34.58
CA ILE A 641 -2.71 14.18 35.82
C ILE A 641 -3.40 13.03 36.56
N ALA A 642 -3.69 11.93 35.83
CA ALA A 642 -4.23 10.71 36.43
C ALA A 642 -3.66 9.48 35.75
N ASP A 643 -3.26 8.49 36.55
CA ASP A 643 -2.80 7.19 36.10
C ASP A 643 -3.97 6.28 35.73
N GLY A 644 -3.83 5.52 34.66
CA GLY A 644 -4.73 4.44 34.28
C GLY A 644 -4.36 3.08 34.91
N PRO A 645 -5.04 2.00 34.51
CA PRO A 645 -4.66 0.64 34.91
C PRO A 645 -3.25 0.31 34.43
N ALA A 646 -2.50 -0.47 35.24
CA ALA A 646 -1.10 -0.85 34.92
C ALA A 646 -0.19 0.34 34.62
N CYS A 647 -0.41 1.49 35.26
CA CYS A 647 0.45 2.66 35.13
C CYS A 647 0.90 3.13 36.52
N SER A 648 2.07 3.74 36.58
CA SER A 648 2.63 4.35 37.77
C SER A 648 3.33 5.65 37.41
N GLN A 649 2.90 6.79 37.98
CA GLN A 649 3.47 8.13 37.72
C GLN A 649 3.59 8.47 36.22
N GLY A 650 2.58 8.09 35.43
CA GLY A 650 2.56 8.34 33.96
C GLY A 650 3.40 7.39 33.12
N GLU A 651 3.93 6.33 33.68
CA GLU A 651 4.67 5.28 32.98
C GLU A 651 3.92 3.96 33.03
N ILE A 652 4.06 3.13 31.99
CA ILE A 652 3.49 1.78 31.99
C ILE A 652 4.25 0.90 32.98
N ALA A 653 3.52 0.26 33.87
CA ALA A 653 4.02 -0.63 34.92
C ALA A 653 3.29 -1.97 34.85
N LEU A 654 3.86 -2.94 34.13
CA LEU A 654 3.22 -4.24 33.85
C LEU A 654 3.43 -5.26 34.97
N GLY A 655 4.38 -5.03 35.89
CA GLY A 655 4.74 -6.00 36.91
C GLY A 655 5.31 -5.38 38.17
N LYS A 656 6.13 -6.13 38.89
CA LYS A 656 6.83 -5.77 40.12
C LYS A 656 8.34 -5.84 39.96
N ASN A 657 9.07 -4.95 40.62
CA ASN A 657 10.51 -5.06 40.71
C ASN A 657 10.86 -6.18 41.72
N VAL A 658 11.62 -7.16 41.30
CA VAL A 658 11.99 -8.32 42.12
C VAL A 658 13.50 -8.45 42.24
N LEU A 659 13.96 -8.97 43.37
CA LEU A 659 15.36 -9.35 43.53
C LEU A 659 15.59 -10.74 42.91
N ILE A 660 16.53 -10.83 42.00
CA ILE A 660 16.84 -12.07 41.28
C ILE A 660 18.24 -12.54 41.66
N GLY A 661 18.36 -13.78 42.03
CA GLY A 661 19.65 -14.45 42.21
C GLY A 661 19.94 -15.42 41.04
N PHE A 662 21.11 -15.28 40.44
CA PHE A 662 21.62 -16.24 39.46
C PHE A 662 22.50 -17.26 40.16
N MET A 663 22.22 -18.56 39.98
CA MET A 663 22.98 -19.69 40.55
C MET A 663 23.67 -20.49 39.47
#